data_10a369bd8d8518ac3871adf01e9b621b
#
_entry.id   10a369bd8d8518ac3871adf01e9b621b
#
_cell.length_a   1.000
_cell.length_b   1.000
_cell.length_c   1.000
_cell.angle_alpha   90.00
_cell.angle_beta   90.00
_cell.angle_gamma   90.00
#
_symmetry.space_group_name_H-M   'P 1'
#
loop_
_entity.id
_entity.type
_entity.pdbx_description
1 polymer ?
#
loop_
_entity_poly.entity_id
_entity_poly.type
_entity_poly.pdbx_seq_one_letter_code
_entity_poly.pdbx_strand_id
1 'polypeptide(L)'
;MKRKVVRLSTLFALFSFVGTFSAQEKKKDSIKENSIGEVVIVAFGKQKKEEITGSIQELKPKDISALQNGNVLQGLAGRVAGVQIVGSGQPGSSPSIRMRGIGSINASSEPLIVLDGIPYPGSLNSIPSSDIESLSFLEDASSNALYGSRGANGVIIITTKKGTRKGIHVDFDIKTGINFRATPEYDIITSPAEYYLAYFNRVRVGEKASGKTDAQAYTEAINKMNATLGYNAYNVPFNQLINPDGSFNQNAKLLYQDNWQKLLFRPNLRQEANLSFTANTDKLKAYTSLGYLNDRSYLIGSGFKRLSLRSNLEYALNEKLKFGVNLNYSNSEQNLGDGGSFANSFQFSRNIAPFYPVYLRDNDYNRVYDIKGRAVYDYGDGKGPNGARRSYAVFENPVGNRQYDLNKVTNNTVNTNLFVQYKFLKDFDFTYNFGGVIINSQELVYGNPLGGTTATVGGRLAKSNTLKYAFNHQQLLSYNKQLGSHNISVLLGHELNQEKSDYFGARKEKLFLEGLTVFDNVLKMNEIPGNQYDYAVEGFFSRVLYNYKNKYFFNASLRRDGSSVFSKESRWGTFYGLGAAWDISKEDFLKDSETVNALKVKASYGQQGNDIFYFPGTTDRIYYAYKNLYKVSNFGDDTPVVTTEYLGNNKLRWENSQNLNAGFETALFNRRLSINAEYFERKVSDMIYRAALPFSNVGYYPRLENIGNMRNRGVQVSISGDVVKTSDFTWNLYANLTHYKNKITKLPDAQRENGIADGLFLLKEGSDRYAYYLKEFAGVNPLNGDALWYKDGVDAKGKAVKQVTNSYAEATLYQTGKSAIPKVYGGFGTQIRFKNITLSANFAYQLGGWGYDQNYRSLLHSDNYASNYHRDVHNTWTPENPTASLPRIDISNSNQNASSTLFLVKSDYLSLQDLTLSVGIPQKFLENYGIRDANIYVTGNNLFLLSKRRGYDPRLSISGVSETYGYNLLSSVSLGLNLKF
;
A
#
# COMPACT_ATOMS: atom_id res chain seq x y z
N MET A 1 -32.21 30.56 7.67
CA MET A 1 -32.97 29.34 7.87
C MET A 1 -33.93 28.96 6.71
N LYS A 2 -33.93 29.61 5.57
CA LYS A 2 -34.84 29.35 4.40
C LYS A 2 -34.19 28.75 3.16
N ARG A 3 -32.89 28.35 3.20
CA ARG A 3 -32.15 27.75 2.03
C ARG A 3 -31.85 26.26 2.12
N LYS A 4 -32.28 25.57 3.20
CA LYS A 4 -32.07 24.13 3.38
C LYS A 4 -33.27 23.24 3.03
N VAL A 5 -34.44 23.82 2.79
CA VAL A 5 -35.68 23.06 2.52
C VAL A 5 -35.90 22.79 1.02
N VAL A 6 -35.30 23.59 0.13
CA VAL A 6 -35.49 23.43 -1.34
C VAL A 6 -34.64 22.30 -1.97
N ARG A 7 -33.61 21.78 -1.27
CA ARG A 7 -32.78 20.69 -1.79
C ARG A 7 -33.27 19.26 -1.49
N LEU A 8 -34.29 19.11 -0.62
CA LEU A 8 -34.89 17.80 -0.35
C LEU A 8 -36.12 17.50 -1.22
N SER A 9 -36.79 18.52 -1.76
CA SER A 9 -37.98 18.35 -2.60
C SER A 9 -37.69 17.97 -4.04
N THR A 10 -36.48 18.23 -4.54
CA THR A 10 -36.04 17.82 -5.90
C THR A 10 -35.62 16.35 -5.98
N LEU A 11 -35.28 15.72 -4.87
CA LEU A 11 -34.99 14.26 -4.82
C LEU A 11 -36.27 13.43 -4.78
N PHE A 12 -37.40 13.98 -4.30
CA PHE A 12 -38.68 13.26 -4.23
C PHE A 12 -39.47 13.32 -5.54
N ALA A 13 -39.20 14.28 -6.42
CA ALA A 13 -39.88 14.38 -7.74
C ALA A 13 -39.36 13.39 -8.79
N LEU A 14 -38.21 12.75 -8.57
CA LEU A 14 -37.69 11.68 -9.45
C LEU A 14 -38.26 10.28 -9.13
N PHE A 15 -38.97 10.14 -8.01
CA PHE A 15 -39.58 8.87 -7.59
C PHE A 15 -41.06 8.70 -8.04
N SER A 16 -41.66 9.72 -8.64
CA SER A 16 -43.09 9.69 -9.00
C SER A 16 -43.39 9.16 -10.40
N PHE A 17 -42.41 8.63 -11.12
CA PHE A 17 -42.57 8.06 -12.47
C PHE A 17 -42.42 6.53 -12.52
N VAL A 18 -42.83 5.81 -11.47
CA VAL A 18 -42.99 4.37 -11.55
C VAL A 18 -44.46 4.07 -11.83
N GLY A 19 -44.77 4.04 -13.10
CA GLY A 19 -46.07 3.59 -13.60
C GLY A 19 -46.29 2.11 -13.25
N THR A 20 -47.47 1.81 -12.81
CA THR A 20 -48.01 0.49 -12.52
C THR A 20 -47.78 -0.48 -13.67
N PHE A 21 -46.88 -1.45 -13.48
CA PHE A 21 -46.81 -2.63 -14.32
C PHE A 21 -47.33 -3.83 -13.54
N SER A 22 -48.42 -4.37 -14.04
CA SER A 22 -49.10 -5.59 -13.58
C SER A 22 -48.14 -6.79 -13.71
N ALA A 23 -47.86 -7.46 -12.62
CA ALA A 23 -47.11 -8.71 -12.64
C ALA A 23 -48.02 -9.88 -13.03
N GLN A 24 -47.74 -10.52 -14.12
CA GLN A 24 -48.26 -11.84 -14.44
C GLN A 24 -47.43 -12.93 -13.78
N GLU A 25 -48.05 -13.72 -12.92
CA GLU A 25 -47.50 -14.96 -12.38
C GLU A 25 -47.10 -15.94 -13.48
N LYS A 26 -45.88 -16.46 -13.43
CA LYS A 26 -45.50 -17.67 -14.16
C LYS A 26 -44.72 -18.63 -13.29
N LYS A 27 -45.28 -19.85 -13.25
CA LYS A 27 -44.80 -21.15 -12.77
C LYS A 27 -43.30 -21.29 -12.51
N LYS A 28 -43.02 -21.94 -11.37
CA LYS A 28 -41.71 -22.57 -11.05
C LYS A 28 -41.34 -23.58 -12.16
N ASP A 29 -40.43 -23.19 -13.04
CA ASP A 29 -39.60 -24.13 -13.77
C ASP A 29 -38.31 -24.31 -13.04
N SER A 30 -38.03 -25.54 -12.65
CA SER A 30 -36.73 -25.99 -12.14
C SER A 30 -35.70 -25.76 -13.26
N ILE A 31 -34.97 -24.68 -13.19
CA ILE A 31 -33.84 -24.42 -14.09
C ILE A 31 -32.77 -25.46 -13.76
N LYS A 32 -32.61 -26.47 -14.63
CA LYS A 32 -31.34 -27.19 -14.73
C LYS A 32 -30.28 -26.13 -14.99
N GLU A 33 -29.39 -25.91 -14.02
CA GLU A 33 -28.13 -25.20 -14.25
C GLU A 33 -27.38 -25.94 -15.37
N ASN A 34 -27.58 -25.53 -16.60
CA ASN A 34 -26.60 -25.77 -17.64
C ASN A 34 -25.34 -25.03 -17.18
N SER A 35 -24.33 -25.77 -16.82
CA SER A 35 -23.00 -25.27 -16.53
C SER A 35 -22.45 -24.60 -17.80
N ILE A 36 -22.79 -23.33 -18.00
CA ILE A 36 -22.03 -22.47 -18.91
C ILE A 36 -20.64 -22.44 -18.28
N GLY A 37 -19.63 -23.01 -18.96
CA GLY A 37 -18.26 -23.09 -18.47
C GLY A 37 -17.80 -21.71 -17.95
N GLU A 38 -17.20 -21.69 -16.79
CA GLU A 38 -16.74 -20.45 -16.13
C GLU A 38 -15.87 -19.64 -17.12
N VAL A 39 -16.30 -18.41 -17.41
CA VAL A 39 -15.63 -17.54 -18.40
C VAL A 39 -14.84 -16.50 -17.65
N VAL A 40 -13.53 -16.44 -17.89
CA VAL A 40 -12.60 -15.46 -17.32
C VAL A 40 -12.28 -14.40 -18.34
N ILE A 41 -12.18 -13.15 -17.92
CA ILE A 41 -11.71 -12.06 -18.77
C ILE A 41 -10.19 -12.11 -18.78
N VAL A 42 -9.66 -12.31 -19.98
CA VAL A 42 -8.22 -12.26 -20.28
C VAL A 42 -7.95 -11.12 -21.26
N ALA A 43 -6.68 -10.81 -21.49
CA ALA A 43 -6.27 -9.74 -22.39
C ALA A 43 -7.12 -9.72 -23.69
N PHE A 44 -7.82 -8.61 -23.89
CA PHE A 44 -8.62 -8.29 -25.10
C PHE A 44 -9.71 -9.32 -25.45
N GLY A 45 -10.23 -10.09 -24.48
CA GLY A 45 -11.31 -11.03 -24.77
C GLY A 45 -11.76 -11.84 -23.56
N LYS A 46 -12.75 -12.69 -23.83
CA LYS A 46 -13.26 -13.67 -22.86
C LYS A 46 -12.76 -15.05 -23.26
N GLN A 47 -12.28 -15.82 -22.29
CA GLN A 47 -11.91 -17.24 -22.50
C GLN A 47 -12.63 -18.11 -21.48
N LYS A 48 -12.95 -19.32 -21.88
CA LYS A 48 -13.38 -20.33 -20.91
C LYS A 48 -12.20 -20.68 -20.01
N LYS A 49 -12.42 -20.81 -18.72
CA LYS A 49 -11.40 -21.17 -17.74
C LYS A 49 -10.64 -22.45 -18.13
N GLU A 50 -11.35 -23.38 -18.76
CA GLU A 50 -10.79 -24.63 -19.26
C GLU A 50 -9.73 -24.43 -20.37
N GLU A 51 -9.84 -23.36 -21.17
CA GLU A 51 -8.94 -23.07 -22.30
C GLU A 51 -7.69 -22.28 -21.91
N ILE A 52 -7.61 -21.83 -20.66
CA ILE A 52 -6.49 -21.02 -20.17
C ILE A 52 -5.27 -21.92 -19.99
N THR A 53 -4.17 -21.57 -20.67
CA THR A 53 -2.88 -22.26 -20.56
C THR A 53 -1.94 -21.64 -19.54
N GLY A 54 -2.25 -20.43 -19.09
CA GLY A 54 -1.45 -19.67 -18.16
C GLY A 54 -1.91 -19.74 -16.71
N SER A 55 -1.25 -18.93 -15.85
CA SER A 55 -1.59 -18.77 -14.43
C SER A 55 -2.53 -17.59 -14.25
N ILE A 56 -3.79 -17.86 -13.94
CA ILE A 56 -4.79 -16.84 -13.62
C ILE A 56 -5.49 -17.22 -12.32
N GLN A 57 -5.54 -16.27 -11.40
CA GLN A 57 -6.35 -16.38 -10.19
C GLN A 57 -7.46 -15.32 -10.25
N GLU A 58 -8.68 -15.73 -9.92
CA GLU A 58 -9.86 -14.86 -9.97
C GLU A 58 -10.55 -14.81 -8.63
N LEU A 59 -10.88 -13.59 -8.19
CA LEU A 59 -11.75 -13.31 -7.05
C LEU A 59 -13.10 -12.87 -7.54
N LYS A 60 -14.17 -13.46 -6.99
CA LYS A 60 -15.57 -13.23 -7.36
C LYS A 60 -16.21 -12.16 -6.46
N PRO A 61 -17.39 -11.65 -6.81
CA PRO A 61 -18.09 -10.61 -6.04
C PRO A 61 -18.26 -10.95 -4.56
N LYS A 62 -18.53 -12.21 -4.22
CA LYS A 62 -18.69 -12.67 -2.84
C LYS A 62 -17.43 -12.50 -1.99
N ASP A 63 -16.25 -12.60 -2.61
CA ASP A 63 -14.95 -12.48 -1.95
C ASP A 63 -14.55 -11.01 -1.77
N ILE A 64 -15.15 -10.12 -2.58
CA ILE A 64 -14.85 -8.69 -2.65
C ILE A 64 -15.84 -7.88 -1.80
N SER A 65 -17.12 -8.25 -1.77
CA SER A 65 -18.18 -7.49 -1.10
C SER A 65 -18.01 -7.38 0.42
N ALA A 66 -17.35 -8.35 1.04
CA ALA A 66 -17.03 -8.32 2.47
C ALA A 66 -15.94 -7.30 2.84
N LEU A 67 -15.19 -6.81 1.85
CA LEU A 67 -14.10 -5.87 2.08
C LEU A 67 -14.64 -4.47 2.41
N GLN A 68 -14.12 -3.87 3.48
CA GLN A 68 -14.53 -2.53 3.92
C GLN A 68 -13.51 -1.44 3.58
N ASN A 69 -12.45 -1.78 2.86
CA ASN A 69 -11.41 -0.82 2.53
C ASN A 69 -11.86 0.11 1.41
N GLY A 70 -11.51 1.39 1.49
CA GLY A 70 -11.76 2.37 0.43
C GLY A 70 -11.10 1.97 -0.91
N ASN A 71 -9.99 1.24 -0.84
CA ASN A 71 -9.31 0.60 -1.96
C ASN A 71 -9.46 -0.92 -1.86
N VAL A 72 -10.06 -1.54 -2.87
CA VAL A 72 -10.34 -2.98 -2.89
C VAL A 72 -9.08 -3.83 -2.68
N LEU A 73 -7.93 -3.41 -3.22
CA LEU A 73 -6.69 -4.19 -3.13
C LEU A 73 -6.13 -4.28 -1.71
N GLN A 74 -6.41 -3.31 -0.83
CA GLN A 74 -5.97 -3.38 0.58
C GLN A 74 -6.54 -4.58 1.33
N GLY A 75 -7.76 -4.99 1.01
CA GLY A 75 -8.44 -6.13 1.66
C GLY A 75 -8.05 -7.50 1.11
N LEU A 76 -7.14 -7.57 0.14
CA LEU A 76 -6.80 -8.84 -0.53
C LEU A 76 -5.57 -9.54 0.03
N ALA A 77 -4.92 -8.99 1.05
CA ALA A 77 -3.75 -9.60 1.66
C ALA A 77 -4.05 -11.04 2.13
N GLY A 78 -3.24 -12.00 1.71
CA GLY A 78 -3.41 -13.42 2.02
C GLY A 78 -4.51 -14.15 1.22
N ARG A 79 -5.29 -13.47 0.35
CA ARG A 79 -6.36 -14.13 -0.43
C ARG A 79 -5.89 -14.74 -1.74
N VAL A 80 -4.81 -14.21 -2.32
CA VAL A 80 -4.28 -14.61 -3.63
C VAL A 80 -2.85 -15.14 -3.45
N ALA A 81 -2.58 -16.37 -3.87
CA ALA A 81 -1.24 -16.91 -3.86
C ALA A 81 -0.34 -16.11 -4.81
N GLY A 82 0.96 -15.99 -4.53
CA GLY A 82 1.89 -15.22 -5.38
C GLY A 82 1.82 -13.70 -5.18
N VAL A 83 0.78 -13.17 -4.55
CA VAL A 83 0.55 -11.73 -4.38
C VAL A 83 0.87 -11.30 -2.95
N GLN A 84 1.79 -10.37 -2.82
CA GLN A 84 2.12 -9.68 -1.57
C GLN A 84 1.58 -8.25 -1.62
N ILE A 85 0.82 -7.87 -0.61
CA ILE A 85 0.20 -6.55 -0.50
C ILE A 85 0.70 -5.90 0.79
N VAL A 86 1.29 -4.73 0.66
CA VAL A 86 1.82 -3.93 1.75
C VAL A 86 1.16 -2.56 1.68
N GLY A 87 0.63 -2.07 2.77
CA GLY A 87 -0.18 -0.86 2.72
C GLY A 87 -0.01 0.07 3.90
N SER A 88 -0.40 1.31 3.68
CA SER A 88 -0.63 2.30 4.72
C SER A 88 -2.06 2.19 5.23
N GLY A 89 -2.27 2.41 6.53
CA GLY A 89 -3.61 2.52 7.11
C GLY A 89 -4.30 3.86 6.88
N GLN A 90 -3.68 4.78 6.15
CA GLN A 90 -4.29 6.08 5.86
C GLN A 90 -5.47 5.90 4.90
N PRO A 91 -6.69 6.36 5.26
CA PRO A 91 -7.83 6.32 4.35
C PRO A 91 -7.53 7.03 3.04
N GLY A 92 -7.86 6.38 1.91
CA GLY A 92 -7.60 6.92 0.57
C GLY A 92 -6.18 6.67 0.04
N SER A 93 -5.29 5.98 0.78
CA SER A 93 -3.98 5.57 0.26
C SER A 93 -4.09 4.33 -0.64
N SER A 94 -3.11 4.15 -1.52
CA SER A 94 -2.97 2.94 -2.35
C SER A 94 -1.93 2.00 -1.74
N PRO A 95 -2.20 0.69 -1.68
CA PRO A 95 -1.20 -0.28 -1.24
C PRO A 95 -0.15 -0.50 -2.33
N SER A 96 1.04 -0.92 -1.93
CA SER A 96 2.07 -1.44 -2.83
C SER A 96 1.86 -2.95 -3.04
N ILE A 97 1.92 -3.38 -4.29
CA ILE A 97 1.63 -4.77 -4.68
C ILE A 97 2.84 -5.38 -5.36
N ARG A 98 3.16 -6.59 -4.99
CA ARG A 98 4.19 -7.39 -5.65
C ARG A 98 3.62 -8.74 -6.06
N MET A 99 3.86 -9.11 -7.30
CA MET A 99 3.46 -10.42 -7.83
C MET A 99 4.71 -11.24 -8.11
N ARG A 100 4.80 -12.43 -7.47
CA ARG A 100 5.92 -13.39 -7.63
C ARG A 100 7.32 -12.79 -7.34
N GLY A 101 7.37 -11.92 -6.32
CA GLY A 101 8.61 -11.32 -5.84
C GLY A 101 8.97 -9.97 -6.48
N ILE A 102 10.24 -9.62 -6.40
CA ILE A 102 10.74 -8.28 -6.74
C ILE A 102 10.98 -8.20 -8.24
N GLY A 103 10.43 -7.18 -8.91
CA GLY A 103 10.48 -7.00 -10.35
C GLY A 103 11.72 -6.29 -10.86
N SER A 104 12.25 -5.32 -10.09
CA SER A 104 13.42 -4.52 -10.47
C SER A 104 14.09 -3.95 -9.23
N ILE A 105 15.30 -3.40 -9.39
CA ILE A 105 16.00 -2.66 -8.33
C ILE A 105 15.53 -1.20 -8.31
N ASN A 106 15.48 -0.52 -9.45
CA ASN A 106 15.17 0.93 -9.54
C ASN A 106 13.96 1.24 -10.45
N ALA A 107 13.50 0.31 -11.27
CA ALA A 107 12.27 0.47 -12.03
C ALA A 107 11.05 -0.01 -11.24
N SER A 108 9.85 0.28 -11.73
CA SER A 108 8.61 -0.16 -11.10
C SER A 108 8.56 -1.67 -10.94
N SER A 109 8.09 -2.11 -9.79
CA SER A 109 7.73 -3.52 -9.54
C SER A 109 6.22 -3.68 -9.33
N GLU A 110 5.42 -2.62 -9.56
CA GLU A 110 3.96 -2.66 -9.44
C GLU A 110 3.33 -3.33 -10.69
N PRO A 111 2.28 -4.13 -10.52
CA PRO A 111 1.54 -4.70 -11.64
C PRO A 111 0.78 -3.63 -12.42
N LEU A 112 0.51 -3.90 -13.69
CA LEU A 112 -0.40 -3.09 -14.51
C LEU A 112 -1.84 -3.26 -14.03
N ILE A 113 -2.54 -2.17 -13.80
CA ILE A 113 -3.99 -2.19 -13.55
C ILE A 113 -4.73 -1.99 -14.88
N VAL A 114 -5.68 -2.87 -15.14
CA VAL A 114 -6.57 -2.81 -16.31
C VAL A 114 -8.02 -2.75 -15.83
N LEU A 115 -8.74 -1.71 -16.21
CA LEU A 115 -10.16 -1.51 -15.85
C LEU A 115 -11.03 -1.69 -17.09
N ASP A 116 -11.90 -2.70 -17.08
CA ASP A 116 -12.80 -3.03 -18.19
C ASP A 116 -12.10 -3.16 -19.57
N GLY A 117 -10.86 -3.69 -19.56
CA GLY A 117 -10.04 -3.95 -20.75
C GLY A 117 -9.08 -2.81 -21.14
N ILE A 118 -9.09 -1.68 -20.46
CA ILE A 118 -8.23 -0.51 -20.73
C ILE A 118 -7.23 -0.30 -19.58
N PRO A 119 -5.94 -0.04 -19.86
CA PRO A 119 -4.97 0.36 -18.85
C PRO A 119 -5.46 1.58 -18.05
N TYR A 120 -5.40 1.47 -16.72
CA TYR A 120 -5.95 2.47 -15.82
C TYR A 120 -4.85 3.13 -14.97
N PRO A 121 -4.47 4.39 -15.25
CA PRO A 121 -3.43 5.11 -14.51
C PRO A 121 -3.96 5.83 -13.26
N GLY A 122 -5.27 5.74 -12.99
CA GLY A 122 -5.91 6.41 -11.86
C GLY A 122 -5.79 5.62 -10.55
N SER A 123 -6.15 6.26 -9.45
CA SER A 123 -6.25 5.60 -8.14
C SER A 123 -7.48 4.68 -8.08
N LEU A 124 -7.29 3.46 -7.58
CA LEU A 124 -8.40 2.53 -7.34
C LEU A 124 -9.36 3.00 -6.23
N ASN A 125 -8.96 4.01 -5.48
CA ASN A 125 -9.87 4.69 -4.54
C ASN A 125 -11.05 5.40 -5.23
N SER A 126 -10.97 5.63 -6.55
CA SER A 126 -12.08 6.18 -7.35
C SER A 126 -13.18 5.16 -7.68
N ILE A 127 -12.94 3.85 -7.42
CA ILE A 127 -13.83 2.75 -7.81
C ILE A 127 -14.39 2.10 -6.53
N PRO A 128 -15.73 2.15 -6.29
CA PRO A 128 -16.34 1.39 -5.21
C PRO A 128 -16.13 -0.11 -5.37
N SER A 129 -15.81 -0.81 -4.28
CA SER A 129 -15.73 -2.28 -4.30
C SER A 129 -17.08 -2.94 -4.67
N SER A 130 -18.19 -2.27 -4.35
CA SER A 130 -19.54 -2.68 -4.73
C SER A 130 -19.79 -2.73 -6.24
N ASP A 131 -19.05 -1.97 -7.06
CA ASP A 131 -19.17 -1.93 -8.50
C ASP A 131 -18.34 -3.00 -9.22
N ILE A 132 -17.50 -3.74 -8.50
CA ILE A 132 -16.59 -4.73 -9.06
C ILE A 132 -17.31 -6.07 -9.21
N GLU A 133 -17.24 -6.66 -10.39
CA GLU A 133 -17.72 -8.00 -10.70
C GLU A 133 -16.64 -9.05 -10.46
N SER A 134 -15.39 -8.80 -10.89
CA SER A 134 -14.29 -9.71 -10.65
C SER A 134 -12.94 -9.01 -10.66
N LEU A 135 -11.96 -9.63 -9.98
CA LEU A 135 -10.55 -9.28 -10.04
C LEU A 135 -9.79 -10.50 -10.56
N SER A 136 -9.10 -10.36 -11.68
CA SER A 136 -8.25 -11.40 -12.25
C SER A 136 -6.79 -11.01 -12.18
N PHE A 137 -5.98 -11.90 -11.59
CA PHE A 137 -4.53 -11.74 -11.43
C PHE A 137 -3.84 -12.61 -12.47
N LEU A 138 -3.20 -11.95 -13.45
CA LEU A 138 -2.42 -12.60 -14.49
C LEU A 138 -0.95 -12.58 -14.07
N GLU A 139 -0.40 -13.74 -13.80
CA GLU A 139 0.92 -13.85 -13.16
C GLU A 139 2.01 -14.39 -14.09
N ASP A 140 1.62 -14.93 -15.26
CA ASP A 140 2.55 -15.58 -16.18
C ASP A 140 2.66 -14.88 -17.54
N ALA A 141 3.71 -15.24 -18.27
CA ALA A 141 4.05 -14.60 -19.53
C ALA A 141 3.02 -14.83 -20.64
N SER A 142 2.40 -16.03 -20.71
CA SER A 142 1.45 -16.33 -21.78
C SER A 142 0.16 -15.50 -21.65
N SER A 143 -0.22 -15.20 -20.40
CA SER A 143 -1.38 -14.34 -20.09
C SER A 143 -1.04 -12.85 -20.24
N ASN A 144 0.18 -12.43 -19.88
CA ASN A 144 0.59 -11.02 -19.81
C ASN A 144 1.19 -10.48 -21.13
N ALA A 145 1.67 -11.35 -22.02
CA ALA A 145 2.40 -10.92 -23.22
C ALA A 145 1.61 -9.96 -24.11
N LEU A 146 0.29 -10.06 -24.12
CA LEU A 146 -0.57 -9.14 -24.87
C LEU A 146 -0.61 -7.72 -24.28
N TYR A 147 -0.22 -7.54 -23.01
CA TYR A 147 -0.04 -6.21 -22.40
C TYR A 147 1.39 -5.68 -22.57
N GLY A 148 2.26 -6.49 -23.19
CA GLY A 148 3.59 -6.11 -23.69
C GLY A 148 4.51 -5.53 -22.64
N SER A 149 4.98 -4.34 -22.92
CA SER A 149 5.93 -3.59 -22.12
C SER A 149 5.47 -3.23 -20.71
N ARG A 150 4.17 -3.31 -20.43
CA ARG A 150 3.59 -2.96 -19.13
C ARG A 150 3.21 -4.19 -18.31
N GLY A 151 3.30 -5.39 -18.90
CA GLY A 151 2.93 -6.66 -18.25
C GLY A 151 4.05 -7.34 -17.45
N ALA A 152 5.26 -6.79 -17.40
CA ALA A 152 6.43 -7.41 -16.79
C ALA A 152 6.26 -7.79 -15.31
N ASN A 153 5.50 -7.02 -14.55
CA ASN A 153 5.26 -7.22 -13.12
C ASN A 153 3.94 -7.93 -12.81
N GLY A 154 3.28 -8.48 -13.86
CA GLY A 154 1.93 -9.01 -13.77
C GLY A 154 0.87 -8.00 -14.14
N VAL A 155 -0.37 -8.47 -14.27
CA VAL A 155 -1.52 -7.63 -14.62
C VAL A 155 -2.68 -7.95 -13.68
N ILE A 156 -3.34 -6.91 -13.18
CA ILE A 156 -4.58 -7.03 -12.40
C ILE A 156 -5.72 -6.48 -13.25
N ILE A 157 -6.61 -7.35 -13.69
CA ILE A 157 -7.80 -6.95 -14.45
C ILE A 157 -8.97 -6.77 -13.49
N ILE A 158 -9.52 -5.59 -13.50
CA ILE A 158 -10.73 -5.21 -12.76
C ILE A 158 -11.88 -5.17 -13.74
N THR A 159 -12.85 -6.04 -13.53
CA THR A 159 -14.08 -6.04 -14.30
C THR A 159 -15.20 -5.47 -13.47
N THR A 160 -15.93 -4.52 -14.01
CA THR A 160 -17.06 -3.91 -13.33
C THR A 160 -18.38 -4.56 -13.68
N LYS A 161 -19.38 -4.43 -12.80
CA LYS A 161 -20.70 -5.00 -12.97
C LYS A 161 -21.36 -4.51 -14.24
N LYS A 162 -22.04 -5.41 -14.93
CA LYS A 162 -22.84 -5.16 -16.13
C LYS A 162 -24.26 -5.68 -15.90
N GLY A 163 -25.21 -5.20 -16.66
CA GLY A 163 -26.60 -5.67 -16.63
C GLY A 163 -26.72 -7.12 -17.11
N THR A 164 -26.38 -8.12 -16.33
CA THR A 164 -26.40 -9.53 -16.74
C THR A 164 -27.67 -10.26 -16.33
N ARG A 165 -28.37 -9.83 -15.28
CA ARG A 165 -29.61 -10.45 -14.81
C ARG A 165 -30.80 -9.95 -15.65
N LYS A 166 -31.62 -10.86 -16.20
CA LYS A 166 -32.83 -10.50 -16.92
C LYS A 166 -33.83 -9.71 -16.05
N GLY A 167 -34.45 -8.69 -16.61
CA GLY A 167 -35.40 -7.81 -15.93
C GLY A 167 -34.74 -6.59 -15.31
N ILE A 168 -35.48 -5.92 -14.44
CA ILE A 168 -35.05 -4.73 -13.69
C ILE A 168 -34.78 -5.12 -12.25
N HIS A 169 -33.69 -4.66 -11.69
CA HIS A 169 -33.25 -4.93 -10.32
C HIS A 169 -32.69 -3.69 -9.69
N VAL A 170 -33.01 -3.48 -8.42
CA VAL A 170 -32.41 -2.43 -7.61
C VAL A 170 -31.76 -3.05 -6.39
N ASP A 171 -30.48 -2.78 -6.17
CA ASP A 171 -29.75 -3.24 -4.99
C ASP A 171 -29.32 -2.03 -4.16
N PHE A 172 -29.57 -2.07 -2.86
CA PHE A 172 -29.17 -1.06 -1.89
C PHE A 172 -28.31 -1.68 -0.80
N ASP A 173 -27.14 -1.11 -0.55
CA ASP A 173 -26.21 -1.55 0.51
C ASP A 173 -25.80 -0.35 1.35
N ILE A 174 -25.99 -0.44 2.67
CA ILE A 174 -25.56 0.58 3.62
C ILE A 174 -24.74 -0.06 4.73
N LYS A 175 -23.62 0.58 5.08
CA LYS A 175 -22.72 0.17 6.17
C LYS A 175 -22.42 1.36 7.07
N THR A 176 -22.45 1.14 8.37
CA THR A 176 -21.98 2.12 9.35
C THR A 176 -21.12 1.43 10.39
N GLY A 177 -20.05 2.06 10.83
CA GLY A 177 -19.12 1.44 11.78
C GLY A 177 -18.12 2.42 12.34
N ILE A 178 -17.15 1.88 13.04
CA ILE A 178 -16.07 2.62 13.70
C ILE A 178 -14.71 2.12 13.22
N ASN A 179 -13.83 3.09 12.95
CA ASN A 179 -12.42 2.85 12.72
C ASN A 179 -11.62 3.09 13.98
N PHE A 180 -10.65 2.23 14.25
CA PHE A 180 -9.72 2.34 15.37
C PHE A 180 -8.34 1.80 14.97
N ARG A 181 -7.34 1.95 15.84
CA ARG A 181 -5.98 1.56 15.57
C ARG A 181 -5.81 0.03 15.64
N ALA A 182 -5.30 -0.60 14.56
CA ALA A 182 -5.08 -2.05 14.49
C ALA A 182 -3.90 -2.50 15.36
N THR A 183 -2.79 -1.79 15.29
CA THR A 183 -1.53 -2.14 15.96
C THR A 183 -1.36 -1.25 17.18
N PRO A 184 -1.11 -1.80 18.39
CA PRO A 184 -0.81 -0.99 19.57
C PRO A 184 0.48 -0.18 19.37
N GLU A 185 0.68 0.89 20.15
CA GLU A 185 1.94 1.61 20.17
C GLU A 185 3.04 0.75 20.82
N TYR A 186 4.29 1.09 20.55
CA TYR A 186 5.44 0.59 21.30
C TYR A 186 5.24 0.78 22.80
N ASP A 187 5.93 -0.01 23.59
CA ASP A 187 5.84 0.10 25.05
C ASP A 187 6.72 1.27 25.54
N ILE A 188 6.22 2.48 25.28
CA ILE A 188 6.88 3.73 25.67
C ILE A 188 6.56 4.12 27.11
N ILE A 189 7.43 4.90 27.73
CA ILE A 189 7.18 5.48 29.05
C ILE A 189 6.03 6.47 28.95
N THR A 190 5.03 6.30 29.81
CA THR A 190 3.83 7.14 29.86
C THR A 190 3.67 7.91 31.19
N SER A 191 4.45 7.58 32.20
CA SER A 191 4.44 8.26 33.49
C SER A 191 5.54 9.33 33.54
N PRO A 192 5.25 10.60 33.96
CA PRO A 192 6.26 11.59 34.21
C PRO A 192 7.32 11.15 35.25
N ALA A 193 6.91 10.53 36.35
CA ALA A 193 7.83 10.04 37.35
C ALA A 193 8.80 8.99 36.82
N GLU A 194 8.26 7.99 36.07
CA GLU A 194 9.06 6.95 35.40
C GLU A 194 10.05 7.57 34.43
N TYR A 195 9.65 8.62 33.69
CA TYR A 195 10.51 9.31 32.75
C TYR A 195 11.66 10.05 33.47
N TYR A 196 11.37 10.82 34.51
CA TYR A 196 12.39 11.55 35.27
C TYR A 196 13.41 10.59 35.90
N LEU A 197 12.95 9.45 36.42
CA LEU A 197 13.85 8.40 36.93
C LEU A 197 14.72 7.80 35.82
N ALA A 198 14.15 7.47 34.68
CA ALA A 198 14.89 6.93 33.55
C ALA A 198 15.95 7.93 33.04
N TYR A 199 15.59 9.22 32.93
CA TYR A 199 16.52 10.27 32.53
C TYR A 199 17.65 10.45 33.56
N PHE A 200 17.30 10.55 34.84
CA PHE A 200 18.25 10.67 35.94
C PHE A 200 19.22 9.50 35.95
N ASN A 201 18.74 8.26 35.94
CA ASN A 201 19.57 7.06 35.97
C ASN A 201 20.53 6.99 34.78
N ARG A 202 20.04 7.36 33.58
CA ARG A 202 20.87 7.43 32.38
C ARG A 202 22.06 8.38 32.54
N VAL A 203 21.82 9.57 33.07
CA VAL A 203 22.90 10.55 33.32
C VAL A 203 23.82 10.05 34.40
N ARG A 204 23.28 9.57 35.54
CA ARG A 204 24.05 9.07 36.67
C ARG A 204 24.98 7.91 36.26
N VAL A 205 24.47 6.95 35.50
CA VAL A 205 25.26 5.81 35.00
C VAL A 205 26.43 6.29 34.13
N GLY A 206 26.18 7.24 33.22
CA GLY A 206 27.22 7.81 32.36
C GLY A 206 28.29 8.56 33.17
N GLU A 207 27.90 9.36 34.14
CA GLU A 207 28.82 10.10 35.01
C GLU A 207 29.65 9.16 35.90
N LYS A 208 29.07 8.08 36.43
CA LYS A 208 29.80 7.01 37.13
C LYS A 208 30.80 6.30 36.23
N ALA A 209 30.41 5.99 35.01
CA ALA A 209 31.30 5.38 34.02
C ALA A 209 32.47 6.29 33.62
N SER A 210 32.33 7.61 33.78
CA SER A 210 33.42 8.58 33.60
C SER A 210 34.31 8.76 34.85
N GLY A 211 34.08 7.96 35.91
CA GLY A 211 34.91 7.95 37.13
C GLY A 211 34.45 8.89 38.25
N LYS A 212 33.28 9.49 38.18
CA LYS A 212 32.72 10.33 39.26
C LYS A 212 32.21 9.50 40.43
N THR A 213 32.29 10.07 41.64
CA THR A 213 31.67 9.48 42.83
C THR A 213 30.13 9.48 42.71
N ASP A 214 29.44 8.69 43.54
CA ASP A 214 27.99 8.64 43.58
C ASP A 214 27.35 10.01 43.84
N ALA A 215 27.91 10.78 44.76
CA ALA A 215 27.46 12.14 45.09
C ALA A 215 27.66 13.13 43.93
N GLN A 216 28.80 13.04 43.24
CA GLN A 216 29.07 13.86 42.06
C GLN A 216 28.14 13.49 40.89
N ALA A 217 27.96 12.18 40.62
CA ALA A 217 27.08 11.68 39.56
C ALA A 217 25.60 12.05 39.82
N TYR A 218 25.16 11.99 41.08
CA TYR A 218 23.84 12.46 41.50
C TYR A 218 23.65 13.95 41.18
N THR A 219 24.60 14.80 41.65
CA THR A 219 24.53 16.26 41.45
C THR A 219 24.48 16.63 39.98
N GLU A 220 25.30 15.99 39.15
CA GLU A 220 25.33 16.22 37.70
C GLU A 220 24.04 15.75 37.03
N ALA A 221 23.46 14.64 37.46
CA ALA A 221 22.19 14.17 36.91
C ALA A 221 21.07 15.15 37.21
N ILE A 222 20.99 15.70 38.41
CA ILE A 222 20.00 16.73 38.77
C ILE A 222 20.23 18.01 37.96
N ASN A 223 21.47 18.49 37.84
CA ASN A 223 21.79 19.67 37.06
C ASN A 223 21.42 19.52 35.59
N LYS A 224 21.70 18.38 34.98
CA LYS A 224 21.35 18.09 33.59
C LYS A 224 19.83 17.95 33.40
N MET A 225 19.11 17.35 34.35
CA MET A 225 17.64 17.34 34.31
C MET A 225 17.07 18.76 34.24
N ASN A 226 17.53 19.63 35.14
CA ASN A 226 17.08 21.02 35.19
C ASN A 226 17.41 21.80 33.89
N ALA A 227 18.62 21.63 33.37
CA ALA A 227 19.10 22.34 32.19
C ALA A 227 18.44 21.85 30.88
N THR A 228 18.09 20.56 30.80
CA THR A 228 17.63 19.92 29.54
C THR A 228 16.12 19.82 29.44
N LEU A 229 15.43 19.46 30.52
CA LEU A 229 14.00 19.09 30.42
C LEU A 229 13.08 20.31 30.28
N GLY A 230 13.44 21.44 30.86
CA GLY A 230 12.72 22.71 30.71
C GLY A 230 11.35 22.77 31.41
N TYR A 231 10.61 21.69 31.48
CA TYR A 231 9.31 21.58 32.13
C TYR A 231 9.37 20.65 33.34
N ASN A 232 8.78 21.06 34.45
CA ASN A 232 8.57 20.25 35.63
C ASN A 232 7.07 20.08 35.84
N ALA A 233 6.59 18.85 35.83
CA ALA A 233 5.16 18.53 35.99
C ALA A 233 4.75 18.37 37.47
N TYR A 234 5.71 18.60 38.44
CA TYR A 234 5.45 18.40 39.86
C TYR A 234 5.58 19.70 40.64
N ASN A 235 4.99 19.70 41.83
CA ASN A 235 4.96 20.88 42.74
C ASN A 235 6.25 21.13 43.53
N VAL A 236 7.30 20.35 43.26
CA VAL A 236 8.63 20.50 43.87
C VAL A 236 9.67 20.75 42.78
N PRO A 237 10.78 21.48 43.07
CA PRO A 237 11.83 21.73 42.08
C PRO A 237 12.58 20.44 41.71
N PHE A 238 13.34 20.46 40.62
CA PHE A 238 14.01 19.27 40.07
C PHE A 238 14.93 18.59 41.09
N ASN A 239 15.65 19.36 41.91
CA ASN A 239 16.54 18.85 42.94
C ASN A 239 15.84 18.17 44.15
N GLN A 240 14.50 18.21 44.17
CA GLN A 240 13.68 17.53 45.17
C GLN A 240 12.82 16.41 44.56
N LEU A 241 12.90 16.18 43.25
CA LEU A 241 12.15 15.10 42.57
C LEU A 241 12.75 13.72 42.84
N ILE A 242 14.06 13.64 42.92
CA ILE A 242 14.80 12.38 43.15
C ILE A 242 15.53 12.50 44.46
N ASN A 243 15.37 11.54 45.35
CA ASN A 243 16.09 11.46 46.62
C ASN A 243 17.58 11.11 46.44
N PRO A 244 18.46 11.39 47.42
CA PRO A 244 19.87 11.02 47.34
C PRO A 244 20.15 9.52 47.11
N ASP A 245 19.24 8.65 47.53
CA ASP A 245 19.30 7.20 47.28
C ASP A 245 18.91 6.82 45.85
N GLY A 246 18.49 7.77 45.01
CA GLY A 246 18.05 7.56 43.63
C GLY A 246 16.59 7.20 43.49
N SER A 247 15.80 7.15 44.57
CA SER A 247 14.37 6.91 44.51
C SER A 247 13.59 8.19 44.17
N PHE A 248 12.40 8.03 43.52
CA PHE A 248 11.51 9.15 43.27
C PHE A 248 10.85 9.64 44.57
N ASN A 249 10.77 10.95 44.77
CA ASN A 249 10.16 11.56 45.94
C ASN A 249 8.66 11.34 45.96
N GLN A 250 8.16 10.49 46.86
CA GLN A 250 6.77 10.13 47.02
C GLN A 250 5.88 11.30 47.49
N ASN A 251 6.46 12.36 48.02
CA ASN A 251 5.74 13.56 48.47
C ASN A 251 5.55 14.58 47.31
N ALA A 252 6.21 14.39 46.18
CA ALA A 252 6.02 15.21 45.00
C ALA A 252 4.63 14.95 44.38
N LYS A 253 3.82 16.02 44.27
CA LYS A 253 2.45 15.94 43.71
C LYS A 253 2.46 16.33 42.25
N LEU A 254 1.86 15.50 41.41
CA LEU A 254 1.72 15.80 39.99
C LEU A 254 0.71 16.96 39.80
N LEU A 255 1.12 18.01 39.10
CA LEU A 255 0.32 19.20 38.82
C LEU A 255 -0.52 19.01 37.55
N TYR A 256 0.04 18.35 36.54
CA TYR A 256 -0.66 18.08 35.27
C TYR A 256 -0.07 16.87 34.54
N GLN A 257 -0.89 16.26 33.72
CA GLN A 257 -0.49 15.26 32.74
C GLN A 257 -1.48 15.27 31.59
N ASP A 258 -0.97 15.53 30.39
CA ASP A 258 -1.76 15.43 29.16
C ASP A 258 -1.36 14.16 28.40
N ASN A 259 -2.36 13.43 27.87
CA ASN A 259 -2.11 12.20 27.15
C ASN A 259 -2.15 12.46 25.62
N TRP A 260 -1.01 12.66 25.01
CA TRP A 260 -0.84 12.90 23.59
C TRP A 260 -1.47 11.82 22.71
N GLN A 261 -1.30 10.54 23.08
CA GLN A 261 -1.85 9.40 22.34
C GLN A 261 -3.38 9.44 22.32
N LYS A 262 -4.04 9.67 23.46
CA LYS A 262 -5.50 9.74 23.55
C LYS A 262 -6.10 10.96 22.84
N LEU A 263 -5.37 12.06 22.77
CA LEU A 263 -5.84 13.27 22.10
C LEU A 263 -5.70 13.16 20.57
N LEU A 264 -4.63 12.54 20.07
CA LEU A 264 -4.38 12.36 18.64
C LEU A 264 -5.16 11.19 18.05
N PHE A 265 -5.25 10.07 18.78
CA PHE A 265 -5.81 8.83 18.26
C PHE A 265 -7.06 8.42 19.01
N ARG A 266 -8.20 8.42 18.32
CA ARG A 266 -9.48 8.04 18.87
C ARG A 266 -10.35 7.33 17.83
N PRO A 267 -11.21 6.40 18.24
CA PRO A 267 -12.16 5.78 17.31
C PRO A 267 -12.98 6.84 16.57
N ASN A 268 -13.27 6.57 15.30
CA ASN A 268 -13.99 7.52 14.46
C ASN A 268 -14.97 6.79 13.51
N LEU A 269 -15.98 7.52 13.04
CA LEU A 269 -17.09 6.98 12.27
C LEU A 269 -16.68 6.68 10.83
N ARG A 270 -17.15 5.52 10.33
CA ARG A 270 -17.15 5.12 8.92
C ARG A 270 -18.56 4.91 8.43
N GLN A 271 -18.90 5.44 7.25
CA GLN A 271 -20.20 5.32 6.63
C GLN A 271 -20.03 5.05 5.13
N GLU A 272 -20.79 4.11 4.61
CA GLU A 272 -20.81 3.77 3.19
C GLU A 272 -22.26 3.46 2.78
N ALA A 273 -22.67 4.01 1.63
CA ALA A 273 -23.98 3.72 1.04
C ALA A 273 -23.82 3.56 -0.46
N ASN A 274 -24.40 2.50 -1.03
CA ASN A 274 -24.37 2.19 -2.44
C ASN A 274 -25.78 1.85 -2.91
N LEU A 275 -26.20 2.48 -4.00
CA LEU A 275 -27.45 2.19 -4.70
C LEU A 275 -27.11 1.79 -6.14
N SER A 276 -27.59 0.65 -6.60
CA SER A 276 -27.38 0.24 -7.98
C SER A 276 -28.70 -0.19 -8.65
N PHE A 277 -28.75 0.09 -9.94
CA PHE A 277 -29.86 -0.23 -10.84
C PHE A 277 -29.32 -1.09 -11.98
N THR A 278 -29.98 -2.21 -12.23
CA THR A 278 -29.63 -3.14 -13.31
C THR A 278 -30.85 -3.35 -14.21
N ALA A 279 -30.66 -3.24 -15.50
CA ALA A 279 -31.70 -3.60 -16.48
C ALA A 279 -31.09 -4.47 -17.60
N ASN A 280 -31.78 -5.56 -17.95
CA ASN A 280 -31.34 -6.45 -19.02
C ASN A 280 -32.53 -6.90 -19.87
N THR A 281 -32.48 -6.52 -21.12
CA THR A 281 -33.39 -6.97 -22.20
C THR A 281 -32.60 -7.69 -23.29
N ASP A 282 -33.26 -8.20 -24.32
CA ASP A 282 -32.55 -8.87 -25.42
C ASP A 282 -31.58 -7.94 -26.18
N LYS A 283 -31.85 -6.61 -26.17
CA LYS A 283 -31.01 -5.61 -26.87
C LYS A 283 -30.18 -4.74 -25.94
N LEU A 284 -30.64 -4.48 -24.72
CA LEU A 284 -30.01 -3.53 -23.79
C LEU A 284 -29.55 -4.23 -22.52
N LYS A 285 -28.29 -4.03 -22.15
CA LYS A 285 -27.76 -4.32 -20.81
C LYS A 285 -27.30 -3.02 -20.19
N ALA A 286 -27.84 -2.72 -19.02
CA ALA A 286 -27.53 -1.50 -18.29
C ALA A 286 -27.21 -1.81 -16.82
N TYR A 287 -26.21 -1.16 -16.31
CA TYR A 287 -25.88 -1.09 -14.88
C TYR A 287 -25.57 0.36 -14.55
N THR A 288 -26.24 0.91 -13.54
CA THR A 288 -25.93 2.26 -13.04
C THR A 288 -25.84 2.20 -11.52
N SER A 289 -24.84 2.85 -10.93
CA SER A 289 -24.66 2.91 -9.47
C SER A 289 -24.35 4.31 -8.99
N LEU A 290 -24.77 4.61 -7.76
CA LEU A 290 -24.41 5.79 -7.00
C LEU A 290 -23.81 5.33 -5.67
N GLY A 291 -22.57 5.75 -5.37
CA GLY A 291 -21.84 5.37 -4.17
C GLY A 291 -21.42 6.59 -3.35
N TYR A 292 -21.57 6.49 -2.04
CA TYR A 292 -21.04 7.45 -1.07
C TYR A 292 -20.20 6.73 -0.01
N LEU A 293 -19.01 7.27 0.28
CA LEU A 293 -18.12 6.80 1.34
C LEU A 293 -17.64 8.00 2.16
N ASN A 294 -17.70 7.88 3.49
CA ASN A 294 -17.06 8.78 4.43
C ASN A 294 -16.27 7.93 5.43
N ASP A 295 -14.98 7.81 5.21
CA ASP A 295 -14.03 6.95 5.93
C ASP A 295 -13.10 7.81 6.77
N ARG A 296 -13.51 8.11 8.02
CA ARG A 296 -12.70 8.91 8.94
C ARG A 296 -11.67 8.03 9.64
N SER A 297 -10.43 8.51 9.71
CA SER A 297 -9.35 7.82 10.41
C SER A 297 -9.49 7.90 11.93
N TYR A 298 -8.79 6.99 12.62
CA TYR A 298 -8.56 7.12 14.06
C TYR A 298 -7.63 8.29 14.42
N LEU A 299 -6.81 8.81 13.50
CA LEU A 299 -6.07 10.06 13.66
C LEU A 299 -7.02 11.24 13.44
N ILE A 300 -7.08 12.15 14.41
CA ILE A 300 -7.91 13.35 14.31
C ILE A 300 -7.62 14.15 13.04
N GLY A 301 -8.65 14.73 12.42
CA GLY A 301 -8.52 15.57 11.22
C GLY A 301 -8.17 14.82 9.93
N SER A 302 -7.96 13.49 9.98
CA SER A 302 -7.61 12.69 8.80
C SER A 302 -8.80 11.82 8.35
N GLY A 303 -8.92 11.61 7.03
CA GLY A 303 -9.98 10.78 6.47
C GLY A 303 -10.09 10.89 4.96
N PHE A 304 -11.03 10.12 4.41
CA PHE A 304 -11.31 10.05 2.99
C PHE A 304 -12.83 10.07 2.75
N LYS A 305 -13.25 10.90 1.81
CA LYS A 305 -14.64 10.92 1.34
C LYS A 305 -14.67 10.67 -0.16
N ARG A 306 -15.71 10.00 -0.64
CA ARG A 306 -15.93 9.76 -2.07
C ARG A 306 -17.40 9.80 -2.39
N LEU A 307 -17.74 10.52 -3.47
CA LEU A 307 -18.98 10.38 -4.21
C LEU A 307 -18.67 9.80 -5.58
N SER A 308 -19.36 8.76 -6.01
CA SER A 308 -19.12 8.09 -7.27
C SER A 308 -20.43 7.82 -8.02
N LEU A 309 -20.38 7.96 -9.33
CA LEU A 309 -21.45 7.61 -10.27
C LEU A 309 -20.84 6.71 -11.35
N ARG A 310 -21.43 5.56 -11.59
CA ARG A 310 -21.08 4.65 -12.68
C ARG A 310 -22.28 4.38 -13.56
N SER A 311 -22.06 4.28 -14.87
CA SER A 311 -23.06 3.81 -15.82
C SER A 311 -22.38 2.95 -16.90
N ASN A 312 -22.74 1.68 -16.97
CA ASN A 312 -22.26 0.74 -17.97
C ASN A 312 -23.45 0.33 -18.84
N LEU A 313 -23.39 0.67 -20.13
CA LEU A 313 -24.46 0.43 -21.11
C LEU A 313 -23.89 -0.40 -22.26
N GLU A 314 -24.57 -1.46 -22.66
CA GLU A 314 -24.27 -2.25 -23.85
C GLU A 314 -25.55 -2.39 -24.64
N TYR A 315 -25.53 -1.96 -25.89
CA TYR A 315 -26.69 -2.03 -26.80
C TYR A 315 -26.36 -2.82 -28.05
N ALA A 316 -27.15 -3.87 -28.32
CA ALA A 316 -27.07 -4.66 -29.53
C ALA A 316 -28.10 -4.10 -30.53
N LEU A 317 -27.65 -3.33 -31.53
CA LEU A 317 -28.50 -2.81 -32.57
C LEU A 317 -29.12 -3.95 -33.37
N ASN A 318 -28.29 -4.93 -33.74
CA ASN A 318 -28.67 -6.20 -34.37
C ASN A 318 -27.60 -7.27 -34.03
N GLU A 319 -27.66 -8.44 -34.64
CA GLU A 319 -26.74 -9.55 -34.41
C GLU A 319 -25.29 -9.22 -34.84
N LYS A 320 -25.11 -8.23 -35.75
CA LYS A 320 -23.79 -7.86 -36.28
C LYS A 320 -23.15 -6.66 -35.58
N LEU A 321 -23.94 -5.75 -35.00
CA LEU A 321 -23.46 -4.48 -34.51
C LEU A 321 -23.83 -4.23 -33.06
N LYS A 322 -22.81 -4.01 -32.21
CA LYS A 322 -22.96 -3.67 -30.77
C LYS A 322 -22.17 -2.44 -30.43
N PHE A 323 -22.73 -1.66 -29.53
CA PHE A 323 -22.09 -0.48 -28.92
C PHE A 323 -22.04 -0.65 -27.40
N GLY A 324 -21.03 -0.12 -26.79
CA GLY A 324 -20.97 -0.05 -25.35
C GLY A 324 -20.32 1.23 -24.87
N VAL A 325 -20.82 1.69 -23.73
CA VAL A 325 -20.30 2.87 -23.00
C VAL A 325 -20.19 2.49 -21.54
N ASN A 326 -18.98 2.58 -20.99
CA ASN A 326 -18.74 2.52 -19.56
C ASN A 326 -18.27 3.91 -19.12
N LEU A 327 -19.01 4.55 -18.24
CA LEU A 327 -18.68 5.86 -17.66
C LEU A 327 -18.56 5.73 -16.15
N ASN A 328 -17.51 6.28 -15.58
CA ASN A 328 -17.35 6.42 -14.14
C ASN A 328 -16.90 7.84 -13.81
N TYR A 329 -17.64 8.52 -12.97
CA TYR A 329 -17.24 9.77 -12.34
C TYR A 329 -17.01 9.55 -10.85
N SER A 330 -15.94 10.09 -10.32
CA SER A 330 -15.64 10.07 -8.89
C SER A 330 -15.10 11.43 -8.45
N ASN A 331 -15.75 12.02 -7.46
CA ASN A 331 -15.21 13.11 -6.67
C ASN A 331 -14.74 12.55 -5.33
N SER A 332 -13.48 12.73 -4.99
CA SER A 332 -12.93 12.30 -3.71
C SER A 332 -12.16 13.43 -3.02
N GLU A 333 -12.26 13.46 -1.70
CA GLU A 333 -11.55 14.36 -0.81
C GLU A 333 -10.77 13.53 0.21
N GLN A 334 -9.46 13.71 0.25
CA GLN A 334 -8.57 13.10 1.23
C GLN A 334 -7.98 14.19 2.11
N ASN A 335 -8.24 14.10 3.42
CA ASN A 335 -7.50 14.87 4.40
C ASN A 335 -6.29 14.05 4.80
N LEU A 336 -5.12 14.51 4.38
CA LEU A 336 -3.86 13.82 4.59
C LEU A 336 -3.46 13.86 6.06
N GLY A 337 -2.70 12.85 6.46
CA GLY A 337 -1.91 12.87 7.67
C GLY A 337 -0.83 13.96 7.59
N ASP A 338 -0.04 14.06 8.63
CA ASP A 338 1.12 14.93 8.67
C ASP A 338 2.19 14.43 7.69
N GLY A 339 2.96 15.34 7.12
CA GLY A 339 4.13 15.01 6.32
C GLY A 339 5.25 14.32 7.13
N GLY A 340 6.32 13.92 6.45
CA GLY A 340 7.49 13.29 7.05
C GLY A 340 8.38 14.30 7.79
N SER A 341 7.96 14.77 8.96
CA SER A 341 8.70 15.72 9.80
C SER A 341 8.48 15.44 11.28
N PHE A 342 9.16 16.15 12.17
CA PHE A 342 8.91 16.10 13.62
C PHE A 342 7.47 16.46 14.01
N ALA A 343 6.72 17.13 13.13
CA ALA A 343 5.29 17.40 13.29
C ALA A 343 4.42 16.16 13.04
N ASN A 344 4.98 15.08 12.47
CA ASN A 344 4.22 13.86 12.21
C ASN A 344 3.61 13.29 13.49
N SER A 345 2.30 13.14 13.53
CA SER A 345 1.55 12.73 14.71
C SER A 345 2.00 11.38 15.29
N PHE A 346 2.41 10.43 14.45
CA PHE A 346 2.87 9.11 14.89
C PHE A 346 4.25 9.18 15.53
N GLN A 347 5.21 9.81 14.86
CA GLN A 347 6.55 9.99 15.41
C GLN A 347 6.52 10.87 16.66
N PHE A 348 5.85 12.02 16.58
CA PHE A 348 5.76 12.96 17.69
C PHE A 348 5.18 12.30 18.94
N SER A 349 4.00 11.67 18.82
CA SER A 349 3.32 11.04 19.97
C SER A 349 4.07 9.86 20.58
N ARG A 350 4.97 9.24 19.81
CA ARG A 350 5.85 8.18 20.28
C ARG A 350 7.06 8.74 21.03
N ASN A 351 7.62 9.82 20.52
CA ASN A 351 8.89 10.36 21.00
C ASN A 351 8.75 11.52 21.99
N ILE A 352 7.56 12.10 22.17
CA ILE A 352 7.36 13.19 23.14
C ILE A 352 7.39 12.62 24.57
N ALA A 353 8.15 13.25 25.45
CA ALA A 353 8.20 12.87 26.86
C ALA A 353 6.85 13.14 27.56
N PRO A 354 6.42 12.27 28.51
CA PRO A 354 5.06 12.28 29.06
C PRO A 354 4.75 13.47 29.98
N PHE A 355 5.76 14.24 30.36
CA PHE A 355 5.59 15.44 31.20
C PHE A 355 5.40 16.72 30.37
N TYR A 356 5.61 16.71 29.06
CA TYR A 356 5.34 17.88 28.23
C TYR A 356 3.83 18.08 28.03
N PRO A 357 3.30 19.29 28.31
CA PRO A 357 1.88 19.57 28.17
C PRO A 357 1.44 19.69 26.70
N VAL A 358 0.20 19.36 26.43
CA VAL A 358 -0.46 19.62 25.13
C VAL A 358 -0.96 21.05 25.05
N TYR A 359 -1.47 21.54 26.17
CA TYR A 359 -2.04 22.88 26.27
C TYR A 359 -1.10 23.80 27.03
N LEU A 360 -0.99 25.04 26.54
CA LEU A 360 -0.23 26.09 27.22
C LEU A 360 -0.75 26.29 28.66
N ARG A 361 0.15 26.45 29.59
CA ARG A 361 -0.13 26.68 31.02
C ARG A 361 0.52 27.96 31.47
N ASP A 362 -0.15 28.66 32.37
CA ASP A 362 0.39 29.83 33.10
C ASP A 362 1.36 29.39 34.20
N ASN A 363 1.86 30.33 34.98
CA ASN A 363 2.81 30.07 36.07
C ASN A 363 2.18 29.28 37.24
N ASP A 364 0.86 29.29 37.37
CA ASP A 364 0.10 28.51 38.36
C ASP A 364 -0.33 27.14 37.79
N TYR A 365 0.17 26.78 36.60
CA TYR A 365 -0.12 25.55 35.84
C TYR A 365 -1.57 25.40 35.37
N ASN A 366 -2.40 26.47 35.39
CA ASN A 366 -3.73 26.48 34.80
C ASN A 366 -3.63 26.53 33.27
N ARG A 367 -4.64 25.98 32.58
CA ARG A 367 -4.71 26.11 31.12
C ARG A 367 -4.98 27.54 30.70
N VAL A 368 -4.22 28.01 29.70
CA VAL A 368 -4.41 29.31 29.07
C VAL A 368 -5.47 29.22 27.98
N TYR A 369 -6.33 30.24 27.90
CA TYR A 369 -7.37 30.37 26.87
C TYR A 369 -7.18 31.67 26.11
N ASP A 370 -7.49 31.66 24.81
CA ASP A 370 -7.49 32.86 23.98
C ASP A 370 -8.76 33.72 24.22
N ILE A 371 -8.81 34.88 23.55
CA ILE A 371 -9.96 35.82 23.66
C ILE A 371 -11.29 35.22 23.16
N LYS A 372 -11.25 34.13 22.41
CA LYS A 372 -12.42 33.39 21.92
C LYS A 372 -12.78 32.19 22.85
N GLY A 373 -12.10 32.03 23.98
CA GLY A 373 -12.31 30.95 24.93
C GLY A 373 -11.76 29.60 24.43
N ARG A 374 -10.89 29.55 23.41
CA ARG A 374 -10.25 28.32 22.93
C ARG A 374 -8.98 28.08 23.75
N ALA A 375 -8.74 26.83 24.16
CA ALA A 375 -7.50 26.46 24.82
C ALA A 375 -6.32 26.70 23.88
N VAL A 376 -5.29 27.40 24.37
CA VAL A 376 -4.06 27.64 23.63
C VAL A 376 -3.17 26.40 23.74
N TYR A 377 -2.54 26.02 22.62
CA TYR A 377 -1.66 24.85 22.57
C TYR A 377 -0.23 25.22 22.92
N ASP A 378 0.48 24.32 23.60
CA ASP A 378 1.89 24.47 23.93
C ASP A 378 2.77 23.98 22.76
N TYR A 379 3.53 24.89 22.16
CA TYR A 379 4.47 24.58 21.09
C TYR A 379 5.92 24.46 21.60
N GLY A 380 6.15 24.52 22.91
CA GLY A 380 7.47 24.42 23.53
C GLY A 380 8.40 25.58 23.19
N ASP A 381 7.87 26.75 22.84
CA ASP A 381 8.58 27.92 22.28
C ASP A 381 9.00 28.94 23.35
N GLY A 382 8.94 28.56 24.62
CA GLY A 382 9.33 29.43 25.73
C GLY A 382 8.18 30.24 26.32
N LYS A 383 6.92 29.93 25.97
CA LYS A 383 5.71 30.54 26.54
C LYS A 383 5.14 29.76 27.72
N GLY A 384 5.71 28.60 28.03
CA GLY A 384 5.29 27.76 29.17
C GLY A 384 5.55 28.39 30.52
N PRO A 385 5.13 27.71 31.63
CA PRO A 385 5.31 28.21 33.00
C PRO A 385 6.74 28.64 33.26
N ASN A 386 6.92 29.85 33.81
CA ASN A 386 8.22 30.46 34.10
C ASN A 386 9.15 30.54 32.86
N GLY A 387 8.60 30.69 31.65
CA GLY A 387 9.39 30.71 30.43
C GLY A 387 9.89 29.33 29.97
N ALA A 388 9.28 28.25 30.43
CA ALA A 388 9.69 26.88 30.11
C ALA A 388 9.67 26.64 28.58
N ARG A 389 10.76 26.05 28.11
CA ARG A 389 10.97 25.68 26.72
C ARG A 389 11.19 24.19 26.59
N ARG A 390 10.61 23.58 25.58
CA ARG A 390 10.78 22.15 25.28
C ARG A 390 12.08 21.93 24.51
N SER A 391 12.85 20.89 24.88
CA SER A 391 14.06 20.52 24.14
C SER A 391 13.76 19.65 22.91
N TYR A 392 12.65 18.93 22.92
CA TYR A 392 12.22 18.08 21.82
C TYR A 392 11.15 18.74 20.99
N ALA A 393 11.30 18.73 19.66
CA ALA A 393 10.31 19.19 18.68
C ALA A 393 9.72 20.58 19.01
N VAL A 394 10.59 21.57 19.25
CA VAL A 394 10.21 22.98 19.46
C VAL A 394 9.45 23.49 18.25
N PHE A 395 8.44 24.30 18.48
CA PHE A 395 7.47 24.80 17.48
C PHE A 395 6.55 23.72 16.89
N GLU A 396 6.43 22.55 17.51
CA GLU A 396 5.52 21.52 17.02
C GLU A 396 4.50 21.08 18.07
N ASN A 397 3.24 21.04 17.67
CA ASN A 397 2.16 20.46 18.47
C ASN A 397 1.14 19.85 17.51
N PRO A 398 1.23 18.54 17.23
CA PRO A 398 0.34 17.93 16.23
C PRO A 398 -1.14 17.98 16.62
N VAL A 399 -1.50 18.07 17.90
CA VAL A 399 -2.91 18.27 18.32
C VAL A 399 -3.39 19.65 17.89
N GLY A 400 -2.61 20.70 18.15
CA GLY A 400 -2.90 22.06 17.72
C GLY A 400 -2.84 22.23 16.20
N ASN A 401 -1.81 21.68 15.57
CA ASN A 401 -1.67 21.73 14.11
C ASN A 401 -2.89 21.09 13.43
N ARG A 402 -3.36 19.92 13.91
CA ARG A 402 -4.55 19.24 13.39
C ARG A 402 -5.86 20.03 13.57
N GLN A 403 -5.89 20.91 14.53
CA GLN A 403 -7.06 21.78 14.75
C GLN A 403 -7.10 22.97 13.79
N TYR A 404 -5.93 23.48 13.38
CA TYR A 404 -5.81 24.73 12.65
C TYR A 404 -5.28 24.59 11.22
N ASP A 405 -4.44 23.59 10.96
CA ASP A 405 -3.85 23.37 9.63
C ASP A 405 -4.76 22.53 8.74
N LEU A 406 -4.63 22.72 7.43
CA LEU A 406 -5.29 21.90 6.42
C LEU A 406 -4.22 21.29 5.49
N ASN A 407 -4.37 20.00 5.22
CA ASN A 407 -3.63 19.32 4.16
C ASN A 407 -4.64 18.41 3.43
N LYS A 408 -5.14 18.89 2.30
CA LYS A 408 -6.28 18.27 1.62
C LYS A 408 -6.01 18.12 0.13
N VAL A 409 -6.30 16.90 -0.37
CA VAL A 409 -6.31 16.60 -1.81
C VAL A 409 -7.73 16.31 -2.26
N THR A 410 -8.18 17.00 -3.30
CA THR A 410 -9.48 16.77 -3.94
C THR A 410 -9.24 16.26 -5.35
N ASN A 411 -9.73 15.07 -5.67
CA ASN A 411 -9.62 14.47 -6.99
C ASN A 411 -11.00 14.39 -7.66
N ASN A 412 -11.08 14.93 -8.89
CA ASN A 412 -12.18 14.69 -9.80
C ASN A 412 -11.67 13.75 -10.90
N THR A 413 -12.22 12.54 -10.97
CA THR A 413 -11.81 11.53 -11.94
C THR A 413 -12.97 11.17 -12.85
N VAL A 414 -12.79 11.33 -14.14
CA VAL A 414 -13.68 10.80 -15.18
C VAL A 414 -12.96 9.66 -15.87
N ASN A 415 -13.59 8.50 -15.92
CA ASN A 415 -13.11 7.37 -16.71
C ASN A 415 -14.21 6.93 -17.66
N THR A 416 -13.89 6.84 -18.93
CA THR A 416 -14.82 6.38 -19.97
C THR A 416 -14.18 5.29 -20.82
N ASN A 417 -14.99 4.31 -21.22
CA ASN A 417 -14.61 3.31 -22.20
C ASN A 417 -15.78 3.15 -23.18
N LEU A 418 -15.51 3.44 -24.44
CA LEU A 418 -16.42 3.31 -25.55
C LEU A 418 -15.97 2.15 -26.42
N PHE A 419 -16.87 1.29 -26.83
CA PHE A 419 -16.53 0.27 -27.80
C PHE A 419 -17.61 0.13 -28.89
N VAL A 420 -17.15 -0.25 -30.08
CA VAL A 420 -17.98 -0.66 -31.21
C VAL A 420 -17.47 -2.01 -31.67
N GLN A 421 -18.36 -2.99 -31.70
CA GLN A 421 -18.07 -4.33 -32.23
C GLN A 421 -18.93 -4.59 -33.47
N TYR A 422 -18.25 -4.97 -34.55
CA TYR A 422 -18.88 -5.28 -35.82
C TYR A 422 -18.48 -6.65 -36.34
N LYS A 423 -19.47 -7.55 -36.50
CA LYS A 423 -19.32 -8.86 -37.11
C LYS A 423 -19.59 -8.74 -38.61
N PHE A 424 -18.55 -8.62 -39.43
CA PHE A 424 -18.73 -8.39 -40.86
C PHE A 424 -18.80 -9.67 -41.70
N LEU A 425 -18.21 -10.79 -41.23
CA LEU A 425 -18.29 -12.13 -41.79
C LEU A 425 -18.65 -13.13 -40.69
N LYS A 426 -18.99 -14.38 -41.05
CA LYS A 426 -19.42 -15.39 -40.10
C LYS A 426 -18.45 -15.65 -38.96
N ASP A 427 -17.15 -15.61 -39.29
CA ASP A 427 -16.07 -16.00 -38.38
C ASP A 427 -15.18 -14.81 -37.95
N PHE A 428 -15.48 -13.58 -38.41
CA PHE A 428 -14.70 -12.38 -38.17
C PHE A 428 -15.46 -11.31 -37.38
N ASP A 429 -14.78 -10.78 -36.36
CA ASP A 429 -15.19 -9.65 -35.53
C ASP A 429 -14.15 -8.53 -35.59
N PHE A 430 -14.58 -7.30 -35.85
CA PHE A 430 -13.76 -6.11 -35.61
C PHE A 430 -14.28 -5.38 -34.40
N THR A 431 -13.38 -5.02 -33.50
CA THR A 431 -13.71 -4.21 -32.32
C THR A 431 -12.79 -3.00 -32.23
N TYR A 432 -13.38 -1.82 -32.12
CA TYR A 432 -12.69 -0.60 -31.75
C TYR A 432 -13.03 -0.23 -30.32
N ASN A 433 -12.01 -0.08 -29.45
CA ASN A 433 -12.14 0.42 -28.09
C ASN A 433 -11.45 1.79 -27.98
N PHE A 434 -12.12 2.72 -27.33
CA PHE A 434 -11.56 4.00 -26.91
C PHE A 434 -11.69 4.12 -25.40
N GLY A 435 -10.56 4.26 -24.71
CA GLY A 435 -10.48 4.54 -23.27
C GLY A 435 -10.02 5.97 -23.03
N GLY A 436 -10.69 6.68 -22.13
CA GLY A 436 -10.29 8.01 -21.70
C GLY A 436 -10.33 8.13 -20.18
N VAL A 437 -9.25 8.62 -19.58
CA VAL A 437 -9.17 8.95 -18.15
C VAL A 437 -8.73 10.39 -18.02
N ILE A 438 -9.54 11.17 -17.30
CA ILE A 438 -9.20 12.57 -16.94
C ILE A 438 -9.19 12.66 -15.42
N ILE A 439 -8.09 13.12 -14.86
CA ILE A 439 -7.90 13.30 -13.42
C ILE A 439 -7.52 14.76 -13.18
N ASN A 440 -8.36 15.49 -12.47
CA ASN A 440 -8.04 16.80 -11.94
C ASN A 440 -7.81 16.67 -10.43
N SER A 441 -6.55 16.80 -10.01
CA SER A 441 -6.11 16.73 -8.61
C SER A 441 -5.78 18.11 -8.10
N GLN A 442 -6.49 18.57 -7.08
CA GLN A 442 -6.27 19.86 -6.42
C GLN A 442 -5.76 19.60 -5.00
N GLU A 443 -4.63 20.20 -4.67
CA GLU A 443 -4.07 20.16 -3.32
C GLU A 443 -4.20 21.53 -2.65
N LEU A 444 -4.57 21.51 -1.37
CA LEU A 444 -4.60 22.67 -0.49
C LEU A 444 -3.78 22.37 0.75
N VAL A 445 -2.71 23.13 0.96
CA VAL A 445 -1.92 23.11 2.19
C VAL A 445 -2.01 24.47 2.85
N TYR A 446 -2.57 24.51 4.04
CA TYR A 446 -2.68 25.70 4.87
C TYR A 446 -2.01 25.47 6.21
N GLY A 447 -0.99 26.27 6.53
CA GLY A 447 -0.34 26.30 7.83
C GLY A 447 -0.72 27.58 8.57
N ASN A 448 -1.23 27.43 9.77
CA ASN A 448 -1.80 28.51 10.57
C ASN A 448 -0.73 29.49 11.09
N PRO A 449 -1.10 30.74 11.39
CA PRO A 449 -0.18 31.74 11.97
C PRO A 449 -0.14 31.72 13.51
N LEU A 450 -0.96 30.92 14.18
CA LEU A 450 -1.13 30.95 15.65
C LEU A 450 -0.02 30.18 16.39
N GLY A 451 0.49 29.12 15.79
CA GLY A 451 1.49 28.26 16.40
C GLY A 451 2.12 27.31 15.37
N GLY A 452 3.15 26.61 15.79
CA GLY A 452 3.90 25.69 14.94
C GLY A 452 4.95 26.37 14.07
N THR A 453 5.63 25.59 13.26
CA THR A 453 6.70 26.07 12.36
C THR A 453 6.19 27.09 11.35
N THR A 454 4.93 27.01 10.93
CA THR A 454 4.35 27.99 9.99
C THR A 454 4.06 29.33 10.63
N ALA A 455 3.89 29.41 11.94
CA ALA A 455 3.71 30.67 12.66
C ALA A 455 4.96 31.56 12.60
N THR A 456 6.17 30.96 12.50
CA THR A 456 7.44 31.70 12.39
C THR A 456 7.51 32.56 11.13
N VAL A 457 6.75 32.20 10.08
CA VAL A 457 6.64 32.95 8.81
C VAL A 457 5.28 33.64 8.67
N GLY A 458 4.50 33.73 9.76
CA GLY A 458 3.17 34.33 9.77
C GLY A 458 2.09 33.53 9.05
N GLY A 459 2.24 32.21 8.99
CA GLY A 459 1.35 31.31 8.29
C GLY A 459 1.72 31.09 6.81
N ARG A 460 1.21 30.01 6.24
CA ARG A 460 1.52 29.59 4.86
C ARG A 460 0.27 29.09 4.15
N LEU A 461 0.17 29.42 2.85
CA LEU A 461 -0.83 28.87 1.95
C LEU A 461 -0.15 28.36 0.68
N ALA A 462 -0.34 27.06 0.38
CA ALA A 462 0.02 26.50 -0.91
C ALA A 462 -1.23 25.87 -1.56
N LYS A 463 -1.36 26.07 -2.86
CA LYS A 463 -2.35 25.38 -3.70
C LYS A 463 -1.68 24.90 -4.96
N SER A 464 -2.00 23.69 -5.36
CA SER A 464 -1.56 23.15 -6.63
C SER A 464 -2.71 22.48 -7.38
N ASN A 465 -2.55 22.36 -8.67
CA ASN A 465 -3.46 21.63 -9.55
C ASN A 465 -2.65 20.76 -10.51
N THR A 466 -2.99 19.48 -10.58
CA THR A 466 -2.47 18.54 -11.57
C THR A 466 -3.62 18.08 -12.45
N LEU A 467 -3.52 18.33 -13.73
CA LEU A 467 -4.47 17.84 -14.73
C LEU A 467 -3.80 16.74 -15.56
N LYS A 468 -4.30 15.50 -15.41
CA LYS A 468 -3.79 14.34 -16.14
C LYS A 468 -4.82 13.83 -17.11
N TYR A 469 -4.40 13.59 -18.37
CA TYR A 469 -5.15 12.91 -19.40
C TYR A 469 -4.46 11.59 -19.75
N ALA A 470 -5.24 10.55 -19.94
CA ALA A 470 -4.76 9.31 -20.52
C ALA A 470 -5.78 8.82 -21.55
N PHE A 471 -5.33 8.59 -22.77
CA PHE A 471 -6.16 8.08 -23.85
C PHE A 471 -5.58 6.77 -24.35
N ASN A 472 -6.45 5.80 -24.60
CA ASN A 472 -6.09 4.52 -25.15
C ASN A 472 -6.98 4.19 -26.32
N HIS A 473 -6.39 3.84 -27.46
CA HIS A 473 -7.06 3.42 -28.69
C HIS A 473 -6.67 1.99 -29.00
N GLN A 474 -7.64 1.12 -29.23
CA GLN A 474 -7.40 -0.28 -29.57
C GLN A 474 -8.23 -0.66 -30.80
N GLN A 475 -7.59 -1.20 -31.81
CA GLN A 475 -8.19 -1.79 -32.98
C GLN A 475 -7.92 -3.29 -32.94
N LEU A 476 -8.96 -4.10 -32.87
CA LEU A 476 -8.88 -5.55 -32.68
C LEU A 476 -9.62 -6.26 -33.84
N LEU A 477 -8.93 -7.14 -34.52
CA LEU A 477 -9.49 -8.03 -35.52
C LEU A 477 -9.40 -9.47 -35.02
N SER A 478 -10.54 -10.10 -34.79
CA SER A 478 -10.64 -11.47 -34.31
C SER A 478 -11.19 -12.40 -35.38
N TYR A 479 -10.57 -13.56 -35.53
CA TYR A 479 -11.03 -14.67 -36.36
C TYR A 479 -11.24 -15.89 -35.47
N ASN A 480 -12.44 -16.46 -35.47
CA ASN A 480 -12.77 -17.63 -34.64
C ASN A 480 -13.41 -18.70 -35.52
N LYS A 481 -12.81 -19.90 -35.60
CA LYS A 481 -13.26 -21.00 -36.43
C LYS A 481 -13.22 -22.31 -35.66
N GLN A 482 -14.32 -23.05 -35.79
CA GLN A 482 -14.40 -24.45 -35.39
C GLN A 482 -14.40 -25.34 -36.64
N LEU A 483 -13.45 -26.28 -36.71
CA LEU A 483 -13.26 -27.24 -37.78
C LEU A 483 -13.30 -28.65 -37.16
N GLY A 484 -14.50 -29.24 -37.08
CA GLY A 484 -14.69 -30.52 -36.37
C GLY A 484 -14.21 -30.43 -34.91
N SER A 485 -13.19 -31.19 -34.56
CA SER A 485 -12.61 -31.21 -33.22
C SER A 485 -11.55 -30.10 -32.97
N HIS A 486 -11.25 -29.28 -33.96
CA HIS A 486 -10.24 -28.21 -33.88
C HIS A 486 -10.93 -26.86 -33.69
N ASN A 487 -10.51 -26.10 -32.70
CA ASN A 487 -10.94 -24.73 -32.52
C ASN A 487 -9.70 -23.80 -32.66
N ILE A 488 -9.79 -22.81 -33.52
CA ILE A 488 -8.75 -21.85 -33.81
C ILE A 488 -9.31 -20.45 -33.56
N SER A 489 -8.60 -19.65 -32.76
CA SER A 489 -8.90 -18.24 -32.58
C SER A 489 -7.62 -17.43 -32.84
N VAL A 490 -7.71 -16.45 -33.74
CA VAL A 490 -6.61 -15.55 -34.06
C VAL A 490 -7.07 -14.13 -33.74
N LEU A 491 -6.22 -13.38 -33.05
CA LEU A 491 -6.41 -11.96 -32.75
C LEU A 491 -5.24 -11.17 -33.35
N LEU A 492 -5.54 -10.13 -34.11
CA LEU A 492 -4.58 -9.10 -34.50
C LEU A 492 -5.03 -7.79 -33.84
N GLY A 493 -4.07 -7.04 -33.31
CA GLY A 493 -4.36 -5.82 -32.59
C GLY A 493 -3.31 -4.73 -32.79
N HIS A 494 -3.80 -3.51 -32.75
CA HIS A 494 -3.01 -2.29 -32.61
C HIS A 494 -3.50 -1.50 -31.41
N GLU A 495 -2.59 -0.98 -30.61
CA GLU A 495 -2.88 -0.18 -29.42
C GLU A 495 -2.01 1.07 -29.41
N LEU A 496 -2.61 2.23 -29.13
CA LEU A 496 -1.92 3.47 -28.85
C LEU A 496 -2.38 3.98 -27.47
N ASN A 497 -1.44 4.11 -26.56
CA ASN A 497 -1.66 4.72 -25.25
C ASN A 497 -0.89 6.02 -25.14
N GLN A 498 -1.57 7.11 -24.76
CA GLN A 498 -1.01 8.44 -24.59
C GLN A 498 -1.39 8.99 -23.22
N GLU A 499 -0.42 9.57 -22.52
CA GLU A 499 -0.63 10.24 -21.23
C GLU A 499 -0.01 11.64 -21.30
N LYS A 500 -0.72 12.61 -20.74
CA LYS A 500 -0.24 13.97 -20.57
C LYS A 500 -0.55 14.42 -19.14
N SER A 501 0.41 15.06 -18.50
CA SER A 501 0.24 15.64 -17.16
C SER A 501 0.72 17.08 -17.18
N ASP A 502 -0.12 17.98 -16.69
CA ASP A 502 0.15 19.40 -16.54
C ASP A 502 -0.03 19.78 -15.06
N TYR A 503 1.03 20.29 -14.47
CA TYR A 503 1.08 20.69 -13.07
C TYR A 503 1.42 22.17 -12.93
N PHE A 504 0.66 22.87 -12.12
CA PHE A 504 1.02 24.19 -11.63
C PHE A 504 0.66 24.35 -10.16
N GLY A 505 1.40 25.22 -9.47
CA GLY A 505 1.16 25.51 -8.06
C GLY A 505 1.57 26.92 -7.71
N ALA A 506 1.21 27.35 -6.51
CA ALA A 506 1.69 28.57 -5.91
C ALA A 506 1.79 28.38 -4.39
N ARG A 507 2.80 29.03 -3.80
CA ARG A 507 3.03 29.06 -2.37
C ARG A 507 3.31 30.48 -1.92
N LYS A 508 2.57 30.89 -0.90
CA LYS A 508 2.69 32.22 -0.28
C LYS A 508 2.79 32.11 1.23
N GLU A 509 3.40 33.09 1.85
CA GLU A 509 3.57 33.19 3.31
C GLU A 509 3.07 34.55 3.81
N LYS A 510 2.88 34.65 5.12
CA LYS A 510 2.38 35.84 5.82
C LYS A 510 0.89 36.10 5.55
N LEU A 511 0.05 35.35 6.26
CA LEU A 511 -1.41 35.49 6.26
C LEU A 511 -1.84 36.81 6.92
N PHE A 512 -2.82 37.50 6.33
CA PHE A 512 -3.44 38.68 6.93
C PHE A 512 -4.54 38.29 7.92
N LEU A 513 -5.38 37.30 7.56
CA LEU A 513 -6.46 36.80 8.41
C LEU A 513 -6.31 35.26 8.64
N GLU A 514 -6.56 34.82 9.88
CA GLU A 514 -6.62 33.40 10.26
C GLU A 514 -7.77 32.68 9.54
N GLY A 515 -7.51 31.48 9.04
CA GLY A 515 -8.52 30.55 8.53
C GLY A 515 -9.03 30.83 7.11
N LEU A 516 -8.60 31.90 6.46
CA LEU A 516 -9.01 32.25 5.10
C LEU A 516 -8.01 31.71 4.07
N THR A 517 -8.43 30.75 3.25
CA THR A 517 -7.58 30.00 2.32
C THR A 517 -7.64 30.52 0.87
N VAL A 518 -7.59 31.85 0.68
CA VAL A 518 -7.48 32.52 -0.63
C VAL A 518 -6.15 33.22 -0.73
N PHE A 519 -5.55 33.27 -1.92
CA PHE A 519 -4.22 33.87 -2.11
C PHE A 519 -4.16 35.38 -1.87
N ASP A 520 -5.28 36.09 -2.01
CA ASP A 520 -5.36 37.52 -1.70
C ASP A 520 -5.20 37.81 -0.20
N ASN A 521 -5.43 36.79 0.64
CA ASN A 521 -5.18 36.85 2.08
C ASN A 521 -3.70 36.68 2.46
N VAL A 522 -2.78 36.48 1.51
CA VAL A 522 -1.39 36.09 1.81
C VAL A 522 -0.44 37.05 1.09
N LEU A 523 0.44 37.70 1.87
CA LEU A 523 1.17 38.87 1.38
C LEU A 523 2.45 38.51 0.60
N LYS A 524 3.23 37.52 1.05
CA LYS A 524 4.57 37.23 0.48
C LYS A 524 4.52 36.03 -0.46
N MET A 525 4.90 36.25 -1.72
CA MET A 525 5.10 35.18 -2.70
C MET A 525 6.41 34.44 -2.41
N ASN A 526 6.38 33.07 -2.45
CA ASN A 526 7.57 32.24 -2.29
C ASN A 526 7.94 31.55 -3.60
N GLU A 527 7.00 30.83 -4.22
CA GLU A 527 7.28 30.05 -5.42
C GLU A 527 6.02 29.81 -6.25
N ILE A 528 6.21 29.69 -7.55
CA ILE A 528 5.17 29.30 -8.52
C ILE A 528 5.75 28.18 -9.40
N PRO A 529 5.73 26.91 -8.94
CA PRO A 529 6.23 25.79 -9.71
C PRO A 529 5.23 25.38 -10.81
N GLY A 530 5.75 24.91 -11.94
CA GLY A 530 4.96 24.34 -13.02
C GLY A 530 5.81 23.41 -13.88
N ASN A 531 5.20 22.31 -14.34
CA ASN A 531 5.84 21.39 -15.26
C ASN A 531 4.82 20.63 -16.10
N GLN A 532 5.27 20.04 -17.20
CA GLN A 532 4.45 19.25 -18.11
C GLN A 532 5.20 17.99 -18.55
N TYR A 533 4.47 16.88 -18.64
CA TYR A 533 5.01 15.61 -19.11
C TYR A 533 4.10 15.00 -20.16
N ASP A 534 4.71 14.43 -21.19
CA ASP A 534 4.04 13.63 -22.21
C ASP A 534 4.67 12.23 -22.27
N TYR A 535 3.81 11.23 -22.44
CA TYR A 535 4.20 9.84 -22.57
C TYR A 535 3.34 9.14 -23.60
N ALA A 536 3.94 8.30 -24.43
CA ALA A 536 3.21 7.49 -25.38
C ALA A 536 3.84 6.10 -25.55
N VAL A 537 2.98 5.09 -25.71
CA VAL A 537 3.37 3.74 -26.14
C VAL A 537 2.45 3.30 -27.27
N GLU A 538 3.06 2.87 -28.38
CA GLU A 538 2.37 2.25 -29.51
C GLU A 538 2.76 0.78 -29.63
N GLY A 539 1.79 -0.11 -29.82
CA GLY A 539 2.01 -1.54 -29.87
C GLY A 539 1.22 -2.26 -30.95
N PHE A 540 1.87 -3.18 -31.63
CA PHE A 540 1.27 -4.12 -32.58
C PHE A 540 1.37 -5.53 -32.02
N PHE A 541 0.26 -6.28 -32.01
CA PHE A 541 0.25 -7.60 -31.42
C PHE A 541 -0.62 -8.61 -32.15
N SER A 542 -0.28 -9.88 -31.96
CA SER A 542 -1.06 -11.02 -32.44
C SER A 542 -1.13 -12.10 -31.38
N ARG A 543 -2.22 -12.88 -31.42
CA ARG A 543 -2.40 -14.07 -30.58
C ARG A 543 -3.08 -15.15 -31.38
N VAL A 544 -2.61 -16.40 -31.21
CA VAL A 544 -3.24 -17.61 -31.74
C VAL A 544 -3.58 -18.50 -30.57
N LEU A 545 -4.84 -18.88 -30.46
CA LEU A 545 -5.32 -19.91 -29.55
C LEU A 545 -5.73 -21.11 -30.39
N TYR A 546 -5.28 -22.28 -29.99
CA TYR A 546 -5.67 -23.54 -30.62
C TYR A 546 -6.05 -24.54 -29.55
N ASN A 547 -7.20 -25.20 -29.74
CA ASN A 547 -7.56 -26.35 -28.93
C ASN A 547 -8.01 -27.52 -29.81
N TYR A 548 -7.62 -28.73 -29.42
CA TYR A 548 -8.00 -29.98 -30.05
C TYR A 548 -8.85 -30.79 -29.07
N LYS A 549 -10.08 -31.12 -29.49
CA LYS A 549 -11.06 -31.90 -28.71
C LYS A 549 -11.36 -31.33 -27.32
N ASN A 550 -11.10 -30.05 -27.07
CA ASN A 550 -11.13 -29.42 -25.74
C ASN A 550 -10.29 -30.16 -24.69
N LYS A 551 -9.24 -30.87 -25.11
CA LYS A 551 -8.29 -31.62 -24.27
C LYS A 551 -6.91 -30.98 -24.30
N TYR A 552 -6.40 -30.62 -25.48
CA TYR A 552 -5.07 -30.06 -25.71
C TYR A 552 -5.19 -28.60 -26.13
N PHE A 553 -4.51 -27.73 -25.41
CA PHE A 553 -4.62 -26.30 -25.60
C PHE A 553 -3.25 -25.69 -25.85
N PHE A 554 -3.15 -24.81 -26.83
CA PHE A 554 -1.94 -24.06 -27.15
C PHE A 554 -2.28 -22.58 -27.31
N ASN A 555 -1.39 -21.73 -26.79
CA ASN A 555 -1.47 -20.27 -26.89
C ASN A 555 -0.10 -19.75 -27.37
N ALA A 556 -0.10 -18.93 -28.39
CA ALA A 556 1.09 -18.19 -28.84
C ALA A 556 0.70 -16.72 -29.03
N SER A 557 1.53 -15.83 -28.50
CA SER A 557 1.36 -14.38 -28.64
C SER A 557 2.68 -13.70 -28.99
N LEU A 558 2.60 -12.66 -29.83
CA LEU A 558 3.72 -11.81 -30.21
C LEU A 558 3.25 -10.36 -30.14
N ARG A 559 4.10 -9.49 -29.56
CA ARG A 559 3.84 -8.05 -29.47
C ARG A 559 5.11 -7.26 -29.68
N ARG A 560 5.01 -6.13 -30.37
CA ARG A 560 6.09 -5.17 -30.56
C ARG A 560 5.63 -3.79 -30.11
N ASP A 561 6.31 -3.23 -29.09
CA ASP A 561 5.98 -1.93 -28.48
C ASP A 561 7.11 -0.91 -28.72
N GLY A 562 6.72 0.35 -28.99
CA GLY A 562 7.60 1.49 -29.01
C GLY A 562 7.21 2.49 -27.91
N SER A 563 8.16 2.83 -27.01
CA SER A 563 7.92 3.78 -25.90
C SER A 563 8.67 5.10 -26.13
N SER A 564 8.01 6.21 -25.82
CA SER A 564 8.59 7.56 -25.87
C SER A 564 9.65 7.83 -24.82
N VAL A 565 9.80 6.96 -23.82
CA VAL A 565 10.82 7.09 -22.75
C VAL A 565 12.23 6.87 -23.28
N PHE A 566 12.38 6.08 -24.36
CA PHE A 566 13.65 5.73 -24.95
C PHE A 566 13.96 6.52 -26.21
N SER A 567 15.23 6.57 -26.60
CA SER A 567 15.67 7.18 -27.84
C SER A 567 15.08 6.47 -29.06
N LYS A 568 15.11 7.13 -30.21
CA LYS A 568 14.58 6.58 -31.49
C LYS A 568 15.15 5.20 -31.83
N GLU A 569 16.43 4.99 -31.53
CA GLU A 569 17.18 3.75 -31.83
C GLU A 569 16.82 2.60 -30.86
N SER A 570 16.40 2.91 -29.61
CA SER A 570 16.21 1.93 -28.54
C SER A 570 14.75 1.72 -28.14
N ARG A 571 13.79 2.47 -28.71
CA ARG A 571 12.39 2.51 -28.26
C ARG A 571 11.57 1.26 -28.51
N TRP A 572 11.94 0.44 -29.51
CA TRP A 572 11.16 -0.71 -29.90
C TRP A 572 11.64 -1.98 -29.21
N GLY A 573 10.73 -2.59 -28.41
CA GLY A 573 10.89 -3.90 -27.78
C GLY A 573 9.98 -4.95 -28.41
N THR A 574 10.43 -6.21 -28.47
CA THR A 574 9.64 -7.34 -28.96
C THR A 574 9.40 -8.30 -27.80
N PHE A 575 8.15 -8.66 -27.57
CA PHE A 575 7.69 -9.47 -26.47
C PHE A 575 6.88 -10.64 -26.98
N TYR A 576 6.94 -11.79 -26.30
CA TYR A 576 6.26 -13.01 -26.73
C TYR A 576 5.82 -13.86 -25.55
N GLY A 577 4.82 -14.70 -25.79
CA GLY A 577 4.34 -15.68 -24.83
C GLY A 577 3.89 -16.96 -25.53
N LEU A 578 4.25 -18.09 -24.95
CA LEU A 578 3.86 -19.42 -25.37
C LEU A 578 3.23 -20.15 -24.19
N GLY A 579 2.16 -20.88 -24.40
CA GLY A 579 1.52 -21.67 -23.37
C GLY A 579 0.96 -22.97 -23.94
N ALA A 580 1.02 -24.02 -23.17
CA ALA A 580 0.40 -25.30 -23.47
C ALA A 580 -0.31 -25.85 -22.23
N ALA A 581 -1.45 -26.52 -22.43
CA ALA A 581 -2.13 -27.23 -21.36
C ALA A 581 -2.77 -28.51 -21.90
N TRP A 582 -2.84 -29.51 -21.02
CA TRP A 582 -3.46 -30.79 -21.26
C TRP A 582 -4.47 -31.09 -20.15
N ASP A 583 -5.73 -31.21 -20.52
CA ASP A 583 -6.81 -31.64 -19.62
C ASP A 583 -6.89 -33.17 -19.62
N ILE A 584 -6.12 -33.78 -18.71
CA ILE A 584 -5.99 -35.21 -18.58
C ILE A 584 -7.31 -35.86 -18.16
N SER A 585 -8.13 -35.13 -17.40
CA SER A 585 -9.44 -35.64 -16.95
C SER A 585 -10.42 -35.95 -18.08
N LYS A 586 -10.17 -35.41 -19.27
CA LYS A 586 -11.00 -35.69 -20.46
C LYS A 586 -10.52 -36.87 -21.31
N GLU A 587 -9.42 -37.50 -20.90
CA GLU A 587 -8.94 -38.73 -21.53
C GLU A 587 -9.81 -39.94 -21.16
N ASP A 588 -9.91 -40.92 -22.06
CA ASP A 588 -10.80 -42.06 -21.90
C ASP A 588 -10.54 -42.84 -20.61
N PHE A 589 -9.29 -42.86 -20.09
CA PHE A 589 -8.94 -43.54 -18.86
C PHE A 589 -9.31 -42.79 -17.58
N LEU A 590 -9.69 -41.49 -17.65
CA LEU A 590 -10.07 -40.68 -16.48
C LEU A 590 -11.45 -40.01 -16.58
N LYS A 591 -12.06 -39.98 -17.77
CA LYS A 591 -13.31 -39.22 -18.01
C LYS A 591 -14.48 -39.62 -17.09
N ASP A 592 -14.51 -40.88 -16.67
CA ASP A 592 -15.58 -41.44 -15.86
C ASP A 592 -15.16 -41.64 -14.39
N SER A 593 -14.04 -41.03 -13.97
CA SER A 593 -13.54 -41.12 -12.58
C SER A 593 -14.40 -40.32 -11.62
N GLU A 594 -14.95 -40.95 -10.61
CA GLU A 594 -15.68 -40.28 -9.52
C GLU A 594 -14.75 -39.54 -8.58
N THR A 595 -13.49 -39.93 -8.49
CA THR A 595 -12.49 -39.33 -7.60
C THR A 595 -11.82 -38.14 -8.24
N VAL A 596 -11.42 -38.20 -9.51
CA VAL A 596 -10.71 -37.16 -10.24
C VAL A 596 -11.69 -36.49 -11.22
N ASN A 597 -12.29 -35.39 -10.83
CA ASN A 597 -13.29 -34.67 -11.63
C ASN A 597 -12.69 -33.62 -12.56
N ALA A 598 -11.48 -33.18 -12.30
CA ALA A 598 -10.66 -32.38 -13.19
C ALA A 598 -9.18 -32.61 -12.87
N LEU A 599 -8.36 -32.73 -13.89
CA LEU A 599 -6.89 -32.76 -13.79
C LEU A 599 -6.32 -32.14 -15.06
N LYS A 600 -5.71 -30.97 -14.89
CA LYS A 600 -5.11 -30.21 -15.99
C LYS A 600 -3.67 -29.89 -15.63
N VAL A 601 -2.73 -30.22 -16.49
CA VAL A 601 -1.34 -29.76 -16.42
C VAL A 601 -1.14 -28.63 -17.41
N LYS A 602 -0.28 -27.67 -17.05
CA LYS A 602 -0.02 -26.48 -17.85
C LYS A 602 1.43 -26.03 -17.74
N ALA A 603 1.95 -25.45 -18.82
CA ALA A 603 3.25 -24.82 -18.85
C ALA A 603 3.21 -23.57 -19.74
N SER A 604 3.97 -22.56 -19.34
CA SER A 604 4.09 -21.33 -20.14
C SER A 604 5.50 -20.74 -20.06
N TYR A 605 5.91 -20.07 -21.14
CA TYR A 605 7.18 -19.35 -21.23
C TYR A 605 6.99 -18.08 -22.05
N GLY A 606 7.67 -16.99 -21.67
CA GLY A 606 7.66 -15.78 -22.48
C GLY A 606 8.44 -14.63 -21.87
N GLN A 607 8.44 -13.50 -22.59
CA GLN A 607 9.19 -12.31 -22.25
C GLN A 607 8.30 -11.06 -22.32
N GLN A 608 8.47 -10.16 -21.34
CA GLN A 608 7.83 -8.83 -21.27
C GLN A 608 8.88 -7.76 -20.97
N GLY A 609 8.52 -6.49 -21.21
CA GLY A 609 9.38 -5.34 -20.93
C GLY A 609 8.89 -4.49 -19.75
N ASN A 610 9.75 -3.56 -19.28
CA ASN A 610 9.40 -2.52 -18.31
C ASN A 610 10.07 -1.21 -18.72
N ASP A 611 9.30 -0.09 -18.74
CA ASP A 611 9.76 1.25 -19.11
C ASP A 611 9.42 2.32 -18.04
N ILE A 612 9.07 1.89 -16.84
CA ILE A 612 8.67 2.79 -15.75
C ILE A 612 9.84 2.93 -14.78
N PHE A 613 10.51 4.08 -14.80
CA PHE A 613 11.63 4.41 -13.91
C PHE A 613 11.34 5.68 -13.13
N TYR A 614 12.03 5.83 -11.99
CA TYR A 614 11.86 6.96 -11.09
C TYR A 614 13.16 7.73 -10.91
N PHE A 615 13.05 9.04 -10.65
CA PHE A 615 14.19 9.80 -10.17
C PHE A 615 14.69 9.21 -8.85
N PRO A 616 16.00 9.15 -8.67
CA PRO A 616 16.62 8.49 -7.53
C PRO A 616 16.13 9.05 -6.18
N GLY A 617 15.62 8.17 -5.32
CA GLY A 617 15.11 8.56 -3.99
C GLY A 617 13.75 9.25 -4.00
N THR A 618 13.08 9.30 -5.16
CA THR A 618 11.75 9.88 -5.32
C THR A 618 10.75 8.88 -5.87
N THR A 619 9.48 9.25 -5.92
CA THR A 619 8.41 8.55 -6.65
C THR A 619 8.10 9.19 -8.00
N ASP A 620 8.88 10.20 -8.41
CA ASP A 620 8.67 10.96 -9.64
C ASP A 620 9.19 10.18 -10.84
N ARG A 621 8.31 9.90 -11.79
CA ARG A 621 8.62 9.12 -12.98
C ARG A 621 9.49 9.92 -13.96
N ILE A 622 10.48 9.25 -14.54
CA ILE A 622 11.30 9.80 -15.62
C ILE A 622 10.63 9.50 -16.96
N TYR A 623 10.26 10.54 -17.70
CA TYR A 623 9.60 10.44 -19.01
C TYR A 623 10.54 10.57 -20.18
N TYR A 624 11.72 11.19 -19.99
CA TYR A 624 12.70 11.50 -21.04
C TYR A 624 14.07 10.94 -20.66
N ALA A 625 14.15 9.65 -20.38
CA ALA A 625 15.34 9.00 -19.83
C ALA A 625 16.60 9.10 -20.73
N TYR A 626 16.42 9.39 -22.02
CA TYR A 626 17.49 9.57 -22.99
C TYR A 626 17.99 11.01 -23.11
N LYS A 627 17.29 12.02 -22.56
CA LYS A 627 17.65 13.44 -22.64
C LYS A 627 18.33 13.92 -21.36
N ASN A 628 19.30 14.82 -21.50
CA ASN A 628 19.77 15.61 -20.37
C ASN A 628 18.65 16.55 -19.93
N LEU A 629 18.36 16.56 -18.62
CA LEU A 629 17.38 17.44 -18.02
C LEU A 629 18.09 18.50 -17.18
N TYR A 630 17.57 19.72 -17.24
CA TYR A 630 18.14 20.86 -16.56
C TYR A 630 17.08 21.51 -15.70
N LYS A 631 17.48 21.97 -14.52
CA LYS A 631 16.69 22.81 -13.66
C LYS A 631 17.14 24.25 -13.81
N VAL A 632 16.17 25.13 -14.06
CA VAL A 632 16.39 26.57 -14.03
C VAL A 632 15.97 27.09 -12.67
N SER A 633 16.82 27.82 -11.99
CA SER A 633 16.56 28.50 -10.72
C SER A 633 17.10 29.91 -10.78
N ASN A 634 16.56 30.83 -9.99
CA ASN A 634 17.07 32.18 -9.87
C ASN A 634 18.06 32.24 -8.71
N PHE A 635 19.19 32.86 -8.95
CA PHE A 635 20.19 33.16 -7.92
C PHE A 635 20.27 34.67 -7.76
N GLY A 636 19.58 35.22 -6.74
CA GLY A 636 19.45 36.67 -6.55
C GLY A 636 18.58 37.32 -7.62
N ASP A 637 18.87 38.57 -7.93
CA ASP A 637 18.09 39.46 -8.80
C ASP A 637 17.98 38.92 -10.25
N ASP A 638 16.98 38.06 -10.51
CA ASP A 638 16.55 37.59 -11.82
C ASP A 638 17.64 36.93 -12.71
N THR A 639 18.80 36.60 -12.14
CA THR A 639 19.85 35.88 -12.89
C THR A 639 19.53 34.38 -12.94
N PRO A 640 19.24 33.79 -14.12
CA PRO A 640 18.92 32.39 -14.22
C PRO A 640 20.17 31.54 -14.04
N VAL A 641 20.10 30.55 -13.15
CA VAL A 641 21.12 29.52 -13.00
C VAL A 641 20.56 28.22 -13.57
N VAL A 642 21.25 27.67 -14.53
CA VAL A 642 20.91 26.37 -15.14
C VAL A 642 21.81 25.32 -14.54
N THR A 643 21.21 24.38 -13.81
CA THR A 643 21.91 23.22 -13.23
C THR A 643 21.43 21.95 -13.91
N THR A 644 22.36 21.01 -14.13
CA THR A 644 21.99 19.67 -14.60
C THR A 644 21.20 18.96 -13.51
N GLU A 645 20.02 18.46 -13.81
CA GLU A 645 19.19 17.69 -12.90
C GLU A 645 19.37 16.19 -13.13
N TYR A 646 19.48 15.80 -14.39
CA TYR A 646 19.60 14.41 -14.81
C TYR A 646 20.43 14.31 -16.10
N LEU A 647 21.32 13.30 -16.16
CA LEU A 647 22.09 12.97 -17.36
C LEU A 647 21.41 11.84 -18.13
N GLY A 648 20.99 12.15 -19.34
CA GLY A 648 20.33 11.20 -20.23
C GLY A 648 21.25 10.11 -20.76
N ASN A 649 20.65 9.00 -21.16
CA ASN A 649 21.35 7.90 -21.81
C ASN A 649 20.58 7.44 -23.05
N ASN A 650 21.06 7.79 -24.24
CA ASN A 650 20.44 7.41 -25.50
C ASN A 650 20.55 5.91 -25.85
N LYS A 651 21.40 5.16 -25.12
CA LYS A 651 21.53 3.70 -25.24
C LYS A 651 20.65 2.94 -24.29
N LEU A 652 19.90 3.67 -23.42
CA LEU A 652 19.00 3.05 -22.47
C LEU A 652 17.88 2.31 -23.22
N ARG A 653 17.62 1.07 -22.80
CA ARG A 653 16.62 0.18 -23.39
C ARG A 653 15.75 -0.48 -22.31
N TRP A 654 14.75 -1.20 -22.75
CA TRP A 654 13.82 -1.95 -21.91
C TRP A 654 14.53 -2.87 -20.91
N GLU A 655 14.04 -2.93 -19.67
CA GLU A 655 14.29 -4.09 -18.84
C GLU A 655 13.50 -5.27 -19.39
N ASN A 656 14.09 -6.46 -19.40
CA ASN A 656 13.47 -7.67 -19.92
C ASN A 656 13.15 -8.64 -18.78
N SER A 657 11.90 -9.06 -18.67
CA SER A 657 11.42 -10.07 -17.72
C SER A 657 11.04 -11.33 -18.47
N GLN A 658 11.80 -12.41 -18.29
CA GLN A 658 11.51 -13.75 -18.80
C GLN A 658 10.87 -14.58 -17.70
N ASN A 659 9.72 -15.19 -17.99
CA ASN A 659 8.96 -16.00 -17.04
C ASN A 659 8.75 -17.41 -17.57
N LEU A 660 9.07 -18.41 -16.76
CA LEU A 660 8.77 -19.83 -16.95
C LEU A 660 7.81 -20.27 -15.84
N ASN A 661 6.71 -20.93 -16.22
CA ASN A 661 5.74 -21.48 -15.29
C ASN A 661 5.40 -22.91 -15.68
N ALA A 662 5.22 -23.76 -14.69
CA ALA A 662 4.71 -25.12 -14.85
C ALA A 662 3.87 -25.50 -13.63
N GLY A 663 2.72 -26.12 -13.85
CA GLY A 663 1.83 -26.46 -12.75
C GLY A 663 0.69 -27.37 -13.13
N PHE A 664 -0.14 -27.67 -12.15
CA PHE A 664 -1.35 -28.45 -12.34
C PHE A 664 -2.51 -27.88 -11.54
N GLU A 665 -3.71 -28.10 -12.04
CA GLU A 665 -4.98 -27.83 -11.38
C GLU A 665 -5.75 -29.13 -11.27
N THR A 666 -6.28 -29.45 -10.09
CA THR A 666 -7.11 -30.64 -9.92
C THR A 666 -8.33 -30.35 -9.06
N ALA A 667 -9.44 -31.04 -9.39
CA ALA A 667 -10.65 -31.09 -8.57
C ALA A 667 -10.99 -32.55 -8.29
N LEU A 668 -11.16 -32.87 -7.02
CA LEU A 668 -11.34 -34.24 -6.52
C LEU A 668 -12.65 -34.36 -5.75
N PHE A 669 -13.13 -35.60 -5.62
CA PHE A 669 -14.26 -35.99 -4.76
C PHE A 669 -15.53 -35.20 -5.08
N ASN A 670 -16.01 -35.27 -6.32
CA ASN A 670 -17.16 -34.49 -6.84
C ASN A 670 -16.93 -32.97 -6.66
N ARG A 671 -15.70 -32.53 -6.99
CA ARG A 671 -15.26 -31.13 -6.90
C ARG A 671 -15.29 -30.56 -5.47
N ARG A 672 -15.28 -31.42 -4.44
CA ARG A 672 -15.25 -30.96 -3.05
C ARG A 672 -13.87 -30.48 -2.61
N LEU A 673 -12.79 -30.94 -3.25
CA LEU A 673 -11.43 -30.51 -3.01
C LEU A 673 -10.81 -29.99 -4.31
N SER A 674 -10.31 -28.75 -4.30
CA SER A 674 -9.58 -28.15 -5.41
C SER A 674 -8.16 -27.83 -4.97
N ILE A 675 -7.18 -28.19 -5.79
CA ILE A 675 -5.76 -27.90 -5.55
C ILE A 675 -5.19 -27.30 -6.83
N ASN A 676 -4.47 -26.19 -6.68
CA ASN A 676 -3.66 -25.56 -7.73
C ASN A 676 -2.24 -25.44 -7.20
N ALA A 677 -1.26 -26.00 -7.90
CA ALA A 677 0.15 -25.92 -7.55
C ALA A 677 0.97 -25.55 -8.77
N GLU A 678 1.85 -24.56 -8.60
CA GLU A 678 2.67 -24.01 -9.67
C GLU A 678 4.11 -23.77 -9.22
N TYR A 679 5.05 -24.10 -10.06
CA TYR A 679 6.43 -23.65 -10.03
C TYR A 679 6.57 -22.47 -10.97
N PHE A 680 7.31 -21.44 -10.56
CA PHE A 680 7.63 -20.31 -11.38
C PHE A 680 9.12 -19.92 -11.29
N GLU A 681 9.66 -19.44 -12.39
CA GLU A 681 10.96 -18.77 -12.44
C GLU A 681 10.82 -17.48 -13.28
N ARG A 682 11.19 -16.36 -12.69
CA ARG A 682 11.26 -15.05 -13.33
C ARG A 682 12.71 -14.58 -13.34
N LYS A 683 13.26 -14.36 -14.54
CA LYS A 683 14.58 -13.77 -14.75
C LYS A 683 14.39 -12.34 -15.27
N VAL A 684 14.98 -11.38 -14.60
CA VAL A 684 15.02 -9.98 -15.05
C VAL A 684 16.43 -9.69 -15.48
N SER A 685 16.59 -9.27 -16.75
CA SER A 685 17.86 -8.88 -17.34
C SER A 685 17.80 -7.44 -17.81
N ASP A 686 18.99 -6.87 -18.06
CA ASP A 686 19.12 -5.47 -18.45
C ASP A 686 18.45 -4.52 -17.44
N MET A 687 18.50 -4.85 -16.14
CA MET A 687 17.89 -4.01 -15.10
C MET A 687 18.49 -2.60 -15.16
N ILE A 688 17.61 -1.62 -15.02
CA ILE A 688 18.01 -0.23 -15.03
C ILE A 688 18.51 0.14 -13.64
N TYR A 689 19.77 0.55 -13.61
CA TYR A 689 20.44 0.93 -12.37
C TYR A 689 21.11 2.31 -12.53
N ARG A 690 21.26 2.96 -11.40
CA ARG A 690 21.89 4.25 -11.25
C ARG A 690 23.41 4.09 -11.18
N ALA A 691 24.09 4.20 -12.32
CA ALA A 691 25.54 4.14 -12.37
C ALA A 691 26.14 5.43 -11.82
N ALA A 692 27.02 5.32 -10.82
CA ALA A 692 27.87 6.43 -10.40
C ALA A 692 28.91 6.69 -11.50
N LEU A 693 28.95 7.91 -12.01
CA LEU A 693 29.96 8.33 -12.96
C LEU A 693 31.21 8.85 -12.21
N PRO A 694 32.41 8.71 -12.78
CA PRO A 694 33.61 9.31 -12.20
C PRO A 694 33.41 10.82 -12.02
N PHE A 695 33.81 11.33 -10.85
CA PHE A 695 33.66 12.75 -10.51
C PHE A 695 34.31 13.69 -11.53
N SER A 696 35.43 13.23 -12.16
CA SER A 696 36.19 13.97 -13.17
C SER A 696 35.40 14.24 -14.48
N ASN A 697 34.34 13.47 -14.76
CA ASN A 697 33.64 13.60 -16.05
C ASN A 697 32.45 14.57 -15.99
N VAL A 698 31.65 14.61 -14.93
CA VAL A 698 30.38 15.34 -14.89
C VAL A 698 29.94 15.70 -13.48
N GLY A 699 30.77 15.57 -12.47
CA GLY A 699 30.36 15.79 -11.09
C GLY A 699 29.46 14.66 -10.56
N TYR A 700 28.59 14.97 -9.61
CA TYR A 700 27.83 14.02 -8.81
C TYR A 700 26.56 13.44 -9.49
N TYR A 701 26.36 13.64 -10.79
CA TYR A 701 25.12 13.23 -11.45
C TYR A 701 25.15 11.76 -11.87
N PRO A 702 24.30 10.91 -11.27
CA PRO A 702 24.20 9.53 -11.72
C PRO A 702 23.45 9.43 -13.04
N ARG A 703 23.84 8.46 -13.86
CA ARG A 703 23.18 8.13 -15.11
C ARG A 703 22.49 6.77 -14.99
N LEU A 704 21.31 6.62 -15.59
CA LEU A 704 20.66 5.32 -15.72
C LEU A 704 21.33 4.48 -16.80
N GLU A 705 21.62 3.23 -16.47
CA GLU A 705 22.22 2.24 -17.36
C GLU A 705 21.56 0.88 -17.20
N ASN A 706 21.50 0.10 -18.29
CA ASN A 706 21.02 -1.27 -18.24
C ASN A 706 22.14 -2.19 -17.71
N ILE A 707 22.14 -2.45 -16.41
CA ILE A 707 23.19 -3.21 -15.75
C ILE A 707 22.61 -4.15 -14.71
N GLY A 708 23.07 -5.39 -14.73
CA GLY A 708 22.69 -6.37 -13.74
C GLY A 708 21.49 -7.23 -14.12
N ASN A 709 21.44 -8.38 -13.47
CA ASN A 709 20.37 -9.35 -13.65
C ASN A 709 19.94 -9.90 -12.28
N MET A 710 18.67 -10.27 -12.19
CA MET A 710 18.07 -10.83 -10.98
C MET A 710 17.15 -11.99 -11.35
N ARG A 711 17.00 -12.94 -10.42
CA ARG A 711 16.10 -14.07 -10.59
C ARG A 711 15.26 -14.28 -9.35
N ASN A 712 13.95 -14.48 -9.56
CA ASN A 712 13.02 -15.01 -8.56
C ASN A 712 12.59 -16.40 -9.01
N ARG A 713 12.64 -17.39 -8.13
CA ARG A 713 12.12 -18.72 -8.39
C ARG A 713 11.38 -19.25 -7.17
N GLY A 714 10.27 -19.92 -7.39
CA GLY A 714 9.44 -20.34 -6.27
C GLY A 714 8.33 -21.28 -6.64
N VAL A 715 7.55 -21.59 -5.61
CA VAL A 715 6.35 -22.42 -5.72
C VAL A 715 5.19 -21.68 -5.05
N GLN A 716 4.02 -21.85 -5.61
CA GLN A 716 2.77 -21.40 -5.02
C GLN A 716 1.76 -22.53 -5.03
N VAL A 717 1.00 -22.66 -3.94
CA VAL A 717 -0.03 -23.68 -3.77
C VAL A 717 -1.28 -23.03 -3.24
N SER A 718 -2.43 -23.36 -3.80
CA SER A 718 -3.75 -23.00 -3.29
C SER A 718 -4.59 -24.25 -3.13
N ILE A 719 -5.24 -24.38 -2.00
CA ILE A 719 -6.12 -25.49 -1.65
C ILE A 719 -7.44 -24.91 -1.17
N SER A 720 -8.55 -25.41 -1.68
CA SER A 720 -9.89 -25.06 -1.23
C SER A 720 -10.77 -26.30 -1.20
N GLY A 721 -11.56 -26.46 -0.15
CA GLY A 721 -12.41 -27.65 -0.04
C GLY A 721 -13.64 -27.46 0.83
N ASP A 722 -14.73 -28.13 0.43
CA ASP A 722 -15.94 -28.31 1.24
C ASP A 722 -15.76 -29.51 2.18
N VAL A 723 -15.39 -29.22 3.43
CA VAL A 723 -15.19 -30.25 4.47
C VAL A 723 -16.51 -30.97 4.74
N VAL A 724 -17.56 -30.19 4.91
CA VAL A 724 -18.94 -30.68 5.04
C VAL A 724 -19.83 -29.94 4.06
N LYS A 725 -20.70 -30.68 3.37
CA LYS A 725 -21.65 -30.09 2.44
C LYS A 725 -22.97 -30.87 2.51
N THR A 726 -23.96 -30.27 3.12
CA THR A 726 -25.36 -30.72 3.15
C THR A 726 -26.28 -29.62 2.65
N SER A 727 -27.58 -29.85 2.59
CA SER A 727 -28.58 -28.85 2.23
C SER A 727 -28.53 -27.62 3.14
N ASP A 728 -28.45 -27.85 4.43
CA ASP A 728 -28.55 -26.81 5.47
C ASP A 728 -27.19 -26.33 6.00
N PHE A 729 -26.15 -27.17 5.90
CA PHE A 729 -24.84 -26.87 6.44
C PHE A 729 -23.74 -27.06 5.40
N THR A 730 -22.93 -26.00 5.22
CA THR A 730 -21.72 -26.05 4.41
C THR A 730 -20.55 -25.49 5.21
N TRP A 731 -19.43 -26.24 5.24
CA TRP A 731 -18.18 -25.76 5.82
C TRP A 731 -17.09 -25.84 4.77
N ASN A 732 -16.62 -24.69 4.32
CA ASN A 732 -15.52 -24.54 3.37
C ASN A 732 -14.27 -24.03 4.08
N LEU A 733 -13.13 -24.61 3.73
CA LEU A 733 -11.79 -24.16 4.11
C LEU A 733 -11.00 -23.84 2.86
N TYR A 734 -10.17 -22.80 2.94
CA TYR A 734 -9.17 -22.55 1.94
C TYR A 734 -7.83 -22.16 2.57
N ALA A 735 -6.74 -22.42 1.88
CA ALA A 735 -5.39 -21.99 2.25
C ALA A 735 -4.57 -21.74 0.99
N ASN A 736 -3.66 -20.79 1.07
CA ASN A 736 -2.65 -20.60 0.05
C ASN A 736 -1.29 -20.34 0.68
N LEU A 737 -0.24 -20.69 -0.07
CA LEU A 737 1.15 -20.58 0.33
C LEU A 737 1.98 -20.18 -0.87
N THR A 738 2.91 -19.26 -0.64
CA THR A 738 3.94 -18.86 -1.60
C THR A 738 5.31 -18.93 -0.94
N HIS A 739 6.24 -19.64 -1.57
CA HIS A 739 7.65 -19.65 -1.24
C HIS A 739 8.44 -19.21 -2.46
N TYR A 740 9.35 -18.24 -2.31
CA TYR A 740 10.28 -17.90 -3.39
C TYR A 740 11.66 -17.50 -2.84
N LYS A 741 12.66 -17.65 -3.71
CA LYS A 741 14.02 -17.15 -3.48
C LYS A 741 14.36 -16.12 -4.54
N ASN A 742 14.78 -14.96 -4.09
CA ASN A 742 15.35 -13.90 -4.92
C ASN A 742 16.86 -14.02 -4.95
N LYS A 743 17.49 -13.76 -6.08
CA LYS A 743 18.95 -13.78 -6.23
C LYS A 743 19.40 -12.77 -7.28
N ILE A 744 20.34 -11.92 -6.93
CA ILE A 744 21.09 -11.08 -7.88
C ILE A 744 22.08 -12.00 -8.58
N THR A 745 21.99 -12.10 -9.91
CA THR A 745 22.77 -13.06 -10.69
C THR A 745 23.91 -12.42 -11.47
N LYS A 746 23.83 -11.09 -11.68
CA LYS A 746 24.89 -10.32 -12.34
C LYS A 746 24.88 -8.88 -11.86
N LEU A 747 26.04 -8.33 -11.57
CA LEU A 747 26.31 -6.90 -11.37
C LEU A 747 27.33 -6.40 -12.42
N PRO A 748 27.51 -5.06 -12.55
CA PRO A 748 28.59 -4.52 -13.35
C PRO A 748 29.95 -5.04 -12.86
N ASP A 749 30.92 -5.22 -13.78
CA ASP A 749 32.22 -5.80 -13.43
C ASP A 749 32.95 -5.03 -12.34
N ALA A 750 32.85 -3.69 -12.32
CA ALA A 750 33.44 -2.84 -11.29
C ALA A 750 32.86 -3.04 -9.88
N GLN A 751 31.63 -3.51 -9.76
CA GLN A 751 30.92 -3.73 -8.48
C GLN A 751 30.75 -5.22 -8.13
N ARG A 752 31.23 -6.13 -8.99
CA ARG A 752 31.00 -7.57 -8.80
C ARG A 752 31.59 -8.10 -7.50
N GLU A 753 32.81 -7.67 -7.16
CA GLU A 753 33.52 -8.16 -5.99
C GLU A 753 32.97 -7.57 -4.69
N ASN A 754 32.83 -6.25 -4.63
CA ASN A 754 32.45 -5.53 -3.42
C ASN A 754 30.94 -5.40 -3.24
N GLY A 755 30.18 -5.54 -4.33
CA GLY A 755 28.74 -5.26 -4.34
C GLY A 755 28.44 -3.76 -4.33
N ILE A 756 27.16 -3.43 -4.14
CA ILE A 756 26.66 -2.06 -4.07
C ILE A 756 25.89 -1.90 -2.75
N ALA A 757 26.38 -1.05 -1.87
CA ALA A 757 25.67 -0.71 -0.65
C ALA A 757 24.44 0.17 -0.98
N ASP A 758 23.27 -0.20 -0.47
CA ASP A 758 22.01 0.50 -0.64
C ASP A 758 21.26 0.59 0.69
N GLY A 759 21.52 1.64 1.43
CA GLY A 759 21.01 1.85 2.77
C GLY A 759 21.47 0.76 3.76
N LEU A 760 20.53 -0.05 4.22
CA LEU A 760 20.78 -1.17 5.15
C LEU A 760 21.09 -2.50 4.44
N PHE A 761 21.20 -2.50 3.10
CA PHE A 761 21.32 -3.69 2.27
C PHE A 761 22.61 -3.69 1.44
N LEU A 762 23.03 -4.86 1.00
CA LEU A 762 24.10 -5.02 0.03
C LEU A 762 23.61 -5.79 -1.19
N LEU A 763 23.60 -5.11 -2.33
CA LEU A 763 23.43 -5.77 -3.61
C LEU A 763 24.74 -6.47 -3.98
N LYS A 764 24.75 -7.79 -3.93
CA LYS A 764 25.92 -8.61 -4.27
C LYS A 764 25.48 -9.82 -5.07
N GLU A 765 26.29 -10.24 -6.04
CA GLU A 765 26.02 -11.47 -6.79
C GLU A 765 25.91 -12.65 -5.81
N GLY A 766 24.84 -13.43 -5.97
CA GLY A 766 24.53 -14.54 -5.05
C GLY A 766 23.59 -14.20 -3.90
N SER A 767 23.48 -12.95 -3.48
CA SER A 767 22.57 -12.49 -2.43
C SER A 767 21.19 -12.10 -2.99
N ASP A 768 20.22 -11.92 -2.11
CA ASP A 768 18.94 -11.32 -2.47
C ASP A 768 18.95 -9.79 -2.37
N ARG A 769 17.91 -9.13 -2.93
CA ARG A 769 17.78 -7.67 -2.97
C ARG A 769 17.74 -7.01 -1.59
N TYR A 770 17.21 -7.69 -0.59
CA TYR A 770 17.02 -7.16 0.76
C TYR A 770 17.84 -7.93 1.80
N ALA A 771 19.02 -8.43 1.40
CA ALA A 771 20.01 -8.99 2.31
C ALA A 771 20.62 -7.89 3.18
N TYR A 772 20.44 -7.96 4.48
CA TYR A 772 20.95 -6.95 5.42
C TYR A 772 22.46 -6.91 5.46
N TYR A 773 22.99 -5.67 5.37
CA TYR A 773 24.41 -5.32 5.43
C TYR A 773 24.63 -4.36 6.58
N LEU A 774 25.00 -4.89 7.72
CA LEU A 774 25.02 -4.16 8.99
C LEU A 774 26.29 -4.51 9.78
N LYS A 775 26.69 -3.61 10.68
CA LYS A 775 27.61 -3.94 11.74
C LYS A 775 26.97 -4.93 12.69
N GLU A 776 27.67 -6.02 13.00
CA GLU A 776 27.12 -7.07 13.85
C GLU A 776 27.36 -6.73 15.32
N PHE A 777 26.27 -6.67 16.10
CA PHE A 777 26.32 -6.50 17.55
C PHE A 777 26.83 -7.79 18.20
N ALA A 778 27.88 -7.68 19.00
CA ALA A 778 28.57 -8.79 19.66
C ALA A 778 28.14 -9.00 21.12
N GLY A 779 27.34 -8.06 21.66
CA GLY A 779 26.87 -8.12 23.04
C GLY A 779 27.21 -6.85 23.84
N VAL A 780 27.13 -6.95 25.14
CA VAL A 780 27.40 -5.88 26.11
C VAL A 780 28.63 -6.24 26.92
N ASN A 781 29.56 -5.30 27.12
CA ASN A 781 30.67 -5.49 28.00
C ASN A 781 30.19 -5.56 29.48
N PRO A 782 30.31 -6.70 30.16
CA PRO A 782 29.79 -6.84 31.52
C PRO A 782 30.48 -5.95 32.58
N LEU A 783 31.67 -5.45 32.26
CA LEU A 783 32.47 -4.62 33.20
C LEU A 783 32.05 -3.16 33.19
N ASN A 784 31.64 -2.63 32.03
CA ASN A 784 31.35 -1.20 31.89
C ASN A 784 30.08 -0.87 31.09
N GLY A 785 29.37 -1.89 30.56
CA GLY A 785 28.12 -1.72 29.79
C GLY A 785 28.29 -1.19 28.38
N ASP A 786 29.49 -1.11 27.84
CA ASP A 786 29.71 -0.68 26.47
C ASP A 786 29.05 -1.66 25.48
N ALA A 787 28.50 -1.13 24.41
CA ALA A 787 28.09 -1.93 23.28
C ALA A 787 29.33 -2.48 22.56
N LEU A 788 29.29 -3.75 22.21
CA LEU A 788 30.37 -4.45 21.51
C LEU A 788 29.92 -4.82 20.10
N TRP A 789 30.84 -4.69 19.15
CA TRP A 789 30.62 -5.06 17.74
C TRP A 789 31.75 -5.94 17.23
N TYR A 790 31.51 -6.66 16.13
CA TYR A 790 32.54 -7.41 15.45
C TYR A 790 33.27 -6.53 14.43
N LYS A 791 34.62 -6.70 14.37
CA LYS A 791 35.49 -6.18 13.31
C LYS A 791 36.34 -7.28 12.72
N ASP A 792 36.86 -7.07 11.51
CA ASP A 792 37.84 -7.96 10.92
C ASP A 792 39.20 -7.85 11.67
N GLY A 793 39.84 -8.96 11.85
CA GLY A 793 41.12 -9.07 12.49
C GLY A 793 41.83 -10.36 12.12
N VAL A 794 42.99 -10.60 12.70
CA VAL A 794 43.72 -11.84 12.52
C VAL A 794 44.05 -12.48 13.86
N ASP A 795 44.08 -13.79 13.94
CA ASP A 795 44.53 -14.53 15.13
C ASP A 795 46.05 -14.54 15.23
N ALA A 796 46.57 -15.13 16.31
CA ALA A 796 48.00 -15.24 16.54
C ALA A 796 48.77 -16.00 15.43
N LYS A 797 48.09 -16.72 14.55
CA LYS A 797 48.65 -17.43 13.41
C LYS A 797 48.42 -16.70 12.07
N GLY A 798 47.95 -15.44 12.11
CA GLY A 798 47.67 -14.66 10.90
C GLY A 798 46.40 -15.04 10.14
N LYS A 799 45.54 -15.93 10.69
CA LYS A 799 44.26 -16.33 10.05
C LYS A 799 43.22 -15.27 10.33
N ALA A 800 42.47 -14.91 9.29
CA ALA A 800 41.32 -13.98 9.40
C ALA A 800 40.26 -14.48 10.39
N VAL A 801 39.92 -13.66 11.38
CA VAL A 801 38.92 -13.93 12.41
C VAL A 801 38.13 -12.67 12.73
N LYS A 802 36.91 -12.82 13.25
CA LYS A 802 36.18 -11.71 13.84
C LYS A 802 36.72 -11.42 15.24
N GLN A 803 37.07 -10.18 15.48
CA GLN A 803 37.45 -9.66 16.79
C GLN A 803 36.35 -8.75 17.33
N VAL A 804 36.30 -8.59 18.64
CA VAL A 804 35.34 -7.70 19.31
C VAL A 804 35.98 -6.34 19.57
N THR A 805 35.20 -5.27 19.33
CA THR A 805 35.58 -3.89 19.62
C THR A 805 34.41 -3.14 20.26
N ASN A 806 34.67 -2.17 21.11
CA ASN A 806 33.69 -1.20 21.61
C ASN A 806 33.65 0.10 20.76
N SER A 807 34.53 0.20 19.75
CA SER A 807 34.51 1.29 18.77
C SER A 807 33.59 0.99 17.61
N TYR A 808 32.46 1.68 17.54
CA TYR A 808 31.53 1.53 16.38
C TYR A 808 32.18 1.94 15.05
N ALA A 809 33.11 2.91 15.09
CA ALA A 809 33.83 3.35 13.88
C ALA A 809 34.68 2.21 13.30
N GLU A 810 35.36 1.43 14.12
CA GLU A 810 36.20 0.31 13.71
C GLU A 810 35.42 -0.94 13.31
N ALA A 811 34.16 -1.05 13.72
CA ALA A 811 33.34 -2.21 13.42
C ALA A 811 33.13 -2.39 11.91
N THR A 812 33.26 -3.63 11.43
CA THR A 812 33.10 -3.99 10.03
C THR A 812 31.63 -4.22 9.68
N LEU A 813 31.24 -3.79 8.49
CA LEU A 813 29.93 -4.11 7.91
C LEU A 813 29.94 -5.53 7.34
N TYR A 814 28.98 -6.36 7.73
CA TYR A 814 28.86 -7.74 7.27
C TYR A 814 27.53 -8.00 6.57
N GLN A 815 27.54 -8.89 5.60
CA GLN A 815 26.32 -9.54 5.16
C GLN A 815 25.87 -10.49 6.28
N THR A 816 24.79 -10.12 6.96
CA THR A 816 24.34 -10.80 8.19
C THR A 816 23.74 -12.18 7.98
N GLY A 817 23.53 -12.62 6.72
CA GLY A 817 22.77 -13.81 6.38
C GLY A 817 21.27 -13.70 6.66
N LYS A 818 20.80 -12.51 7.04
CA LYS A 818 19.40 -12.20 7.30
C LYS A 818 18.82 -11.34 6.16
N SER A 819 17.57 -11.58 5.80
CA SER A 819 16.87 -10.89 4.71
C SER A 819 15.48 -10.45 5.14
N ALA A 820 15.01 -9.36 4.56
CA ALA A 820 13.62 -8.93 4.73
C ALA A 820 12.63 -9.82 3.95
N ILE A 821 13.09 -10.55 2.95
CA ILE A 821 12.25 -11.45 2.17
C ILE A 821 11.79 -12.62 3.05
N PRO A 822 10.47 -12.82 3.20
CA PRO A 822 9.96 -13.95 3.96
C PRO A 822 10.26 -15.28 3.27
N LYS A 823 10.48 -16.33 4.05
CA LYS A 823 10.59 -17.69 3.50
C LYS A 823 9.27 -18.20 2.95
N VAL A 824 8.16 -17.88 3.63
CA VAL A 824 6.81 -18.28 3.24
C VAL A 824 5.83 -17.17 3.61
N TYR A 825 4.87 -16.91 2.73
CA TYR A 825 3.72 -16.06 3.01
C TYR A 825 2.47 -16.58 2.34
N GLY A 826 1.31 -16.16 2.82
CA GLY A 826 0.02 -16.56 2.28
C GLY A 826 -1.13 -16.23 3.21
N GLY A 827 -2.20 -16.99 3.08
CA GLY A 827 -3.37 -16.86 3.93
C GLY A 827 -4.18 -18.14 3.99
N PHE A 828 -5.09 -18.17 4.92
CA PHE A 828 -6.08 -19.22 5.06
C PHE A 828 -7.38 -18.65 5.60
N GLY A 829 -8.47 -19.34 5.36
CA GLY A 829 -9.77 -18.88 5.83
C GLY A 829 -10.79 -19.99 5.90
N THR A 830 -11.92 -19.65 6.52
CA THR A 830 -13.06 -20.54 6.68
C THR A 830 -14.34 -19.82 6.35
N GLN A 831 -15.29 -20.53 5.75
CA GLN A 831 -16.67 -20.10 5.58
C GLN A 831 -17.60 -21.22 6.07
N ILE A 832 -18.42 -20.88 7.04
CA ILE A 832 -19.42 -21.77 7.60
C ILE A 832 -20.79 -21.17 7.30
N ARG A 833 -21.63 -21.93 6.60
CA ARG A 833 -23.04 -21.56 6.35
C ARG A 833 -23.95 -22.57 7.04
N PHE A 834 -24.82 -22.10 7.86
CA PHE A 834 -25.92 -22.86 8.45
C PHE A 834 -27.23 -22.18 8.11
N LYS A 835 -28.01 -22.80 7.22
CA LYS A 835 -29.26 -22.23 6.68
C LYS A 835 -29.01 -20.81 6.11
N ASN A 836 -29.58 -19.78 6.77
CA ASN A 836 -29.48 -18.37 6.37
C ASN A 836 -28.36 -17.61 7.11
N ILE A 837 -27.57 -18.29 7.95
CA ILE A 837 -26.46 -17.67 8.70
C ILE A 837 -25.16 -18.07 8.02
N THR A 838 -24.29 -17.10 7.76
CA THR A 838 -22.95 -17.32 7.21
C THR A 838 -21.92 -16.62 8.09
N LEU A 839 -20.91 -17.37 8.53
CA LEU A 839 -19.70 -16.89 9.19
C LEU A 839 -18.52 -17.09 8.25
N SER A 840 -17.74 -16.04 8.03
CA SER A 840 -16.47 -16.11 7.30
C SER A 840 -15.35 -15.43 8.06
N ALA A 841 -14.16 -16.04 8.04
CA ALA A 841 -12.94 -15.49 8.64
C ALA A 841 -11.75 -15.75 7.72
N ASN A 842 -10.92 -14.71 7.52
CA ASN A 842 -9.76 -14.75 6.66
C ASN A 842 -8.52 -14.26 7.39
N PHE A 843 -7.44 -15.02 7.26
CA PHE A 843 -6.16 -14.76 7.91
C PHE A 843 -5.07 -14.57 6.86
N ALA A 844 -4.11 -13.68 7.15
CA ALA A 844 -2.87 -13.56 6.41
C ALA A 844 -1.69 -13.85 7.33
N TYR A 845 -0.63 -14.47 6.79
CA TYR A 845 0.57 -14.80 7.53
C TYR A 845 1.83 -14.62 6.70
N GLN A 846 2.95 -14.43 7.42
CA GLN A 846 4.30 -14.39 6.87
C GLN A 846 5.25 -15.02 7.86
N LEU A 847 6.22 -15.81 7.38
CA LEU A 847 7.17 -16.53 8.22
C LEU A 847 8.59 -16.45 7.64
N GLY A 848 9.58 -16.36 8.52
CA GLY A 848 11.00 -16.54 8.21
C GLY A 848 11.73 -15.32 7.66
N GLY A 849 11.09 -14.14 7.61
CA GLY A 849 11.70 -12.87 7.28
C GLY A 849 12.31 -12.16 8.50
N TRP A 850 13.06 -11.10 8.23
CA TRP A 850 13.59 -10.19 9.24
C TRP A 850 13.19 -8.75 8.91
N GLY A 851 13.01 -7.95 9.94
CA GLY A 851 12.79 -6.53 9.81
C GLY A 851 13.82 -5.72 10.60
N TYR A 852 14.10 -4.52 10.15
CA TYR A 852 14.92 -3.55 10.88
C TYR A 852 13.99 -2.55 11.58
N ASP A 853 13.94 -2.63 12.92
CA ASP A 853 13.03 -1.82 13.73
C ASP A 853 13.66 -0.47 14.09
N GLN A 854 13.57 0.46 13.14
CA GLN A 854 14.06 1.83 13.28
C GLN A 854 13.36 2.60 14.40
N ASN A 855 12.06 2.31 14.64
CA ASN A 855 11.30 2.98 15.70
C ASN A 855 11.77 2.55 17.08
N TYR A 856 11.97 1.24 17.29
CA TYR A 856 12.55 0.74 18.53
C TYR A 856 13.96 1.27 18.76
N ARG A 857 14.80 1.30 17.72
CA ARG A 857 16.11 1.90 17.74
C ARG A 857 16.05 3.36 18.21
N SER A 858 15.13 4.16 17.67
CA SER A 858 14.98 5.56 18.02
C SER A 858 14.52 5.79 19.47
N LEU A 859 13.85 4.80 20.09
CA LEU A 859 13.39 4.86 21.47
C LEU A 859 14.44 4.39 22.51
N LEU A 860 15.59 3.85 22.05
CA LEU A 860 16.72 3.47 22.89
C LEU A 860 17.88 4.47 22.72
N HIS A 861 17.56 5.73 22.49
CA HIS A 861 18.53 6.80 22.24
C HIS A 861 19.24 7.29 23.51
N SER A 862 20.33 8.00 23.31
CA SER A 862 21.08 8.73 24.34
C SER A 862 21.14 10.22 24.07
N ASP A 863 20.28 10.74 23.18
CA ASP A 863 20.31 12.15 22.82
C ASP A 863 19.96 13.07 24.02
N ASN A 864 20.32 14.35 23.88
CA ASN A 864 20.06 15.37 24.89
C ASN A 864 18.73 16.13 24.66
N TYR A 865 17.88 15.62 23.78
CA TYR A 865 16.66 16.34 23.37
C TYR A 865 15.42 16.02 24.21
N ALA A 866 15.55 15.29 25.33
CA ALA A 866 14.44 14.88 26.19
C ALA A 866 13.29 14.19 25.41
N SER A 867 13.64 13.38 24.41
CA SER A 867 12.68 12.52 23.74
C SER A 867 12.33 11.30 24.61
N ASN A 868 11.21 10.65 24.31
CA ASN A 868 10.71 9.54 25.10
C ASN A 868 11.52 8.26 24.88
N TYR A 869 11.37 7.30 25.79
CA TYR A 869 12.06 6.01 25.78
C TYR A 869 11.10 4.85 25.64
N HIS A 870 11.59 3.74 25.06
CA HIS A 870 11.00 2.43 25.26
C HIS A 870 11.25 1.99 26.71
N ARG A 871 10.30 1.27 27.34
CA ARG A 871 10.46 0.77 28.72
C ARG A 871 11.65 -0.17 28.91
N ASP A 872 12.16 -0.77 27.83
CA ASP A 872 13.41 -1.55 27.89
C ASP A 872 14.62 -0.74 28.34
N VAL A 873 14.52 0.59 28.42
CA VAL A 873 15.56 1.44 29.05
C VAL A 873 15.86 1.00 30.49
N HIS A 874 14.87 0.42 31.19
CA HIS A 874 15.05 -0.14 32.53
C HIS A 874 15.83 -1.47 32.53
N ASN A 875 15.93 -2.13 31.37
CA ASN A 875 16.63 -3.41 31.18
C ASN A 875 18.03 -3.24 30.59
N THR A 876 18.55 -2.02 30.56
CA THR A 876 19.91 -1.72 30.10
C THR A 876 20.93 -2.05 31.19
N TRP A 877 22.20 -2.16 30.80
CA TRP A 877 23.27 -2.40 31.70
C TRP A 877 23.39 -1.29 32.76
N THR A 878 23.51 -1.71 34.00
CA THR A 878 23.94 -0.87 35.15
C THR A 878 24.92 -1.69 35.99
N PRO A 879 25.68 -1.09 36.89
CA PRO A 879 26.51 -1.85 37.82
C PRO A 879 25.75 -2.91 38.64
N GLU A 880 24.48 -2.67 38.91
CA GLU A 880 23.56 -3.57 39.60
C GLU A 880 22.95 -4.65 38.69
N ASN A 881 23.01 -4.44 37.35
CA ASN A 881 22.53 -5.38 36.33
C ASN A 881 23.62 -5.64 35.25
N PRO A 882 24.77 -6.24 35.57
CA PRO A 882 25.92 -6.37 34.69
C PRO A 882 25.69 -7.39 33.56
N THR A 883 24.63 -8.20 33.63
CA THR A 883 24.27 -9.24 32.62
C THR A 883 23.19 -8.80 31.65
N ALA A 884 22.83 -7.50 31.63
CA ALA A 884 21.84 -6.96 30.74
C ALA A 884 22.20 -7.23 29.26
N SER A 885 21.16 -7.53 28.45
CA SER A 885 21.34 -7.75 27.01
C SER A 885 21.39 -6.45 26.20
N LEU A 886 21.03 -5.32 26.81
CA LEU A 886 21.08 -4.00 26.21
C LEU A 886 22.24 -3.19 26.83
N PRO A 887 23.03 -2.49 26.03
CA PRO A 887 24.12 -1.68 26.50
C PRO A 887 23.62 -0.54 27.40
N ARG A 888 24.51 -0.01 28.24
CA ARG A 888 24.19 1.18 29.04
C ARG A 888 23.77 2.31 28.12
N ILE A 889 22.75 3.03 28.51
CA ILE A 889 22.36 4.27 27.86
C ILE A 889 23.02 5.43 28.61
N ASP A 890 23.83 6.17 27.88
CA ASP A 890 24.65 7.23 28.46
C ASP A 890 24.74 8.39 27.49
N ILE A 891 24.62 9.60 28.01
CA ILE A 891 24.58 10.82 27.20
C ILE A 891 25.91 11.16 26.55
N SER A 892 27.01 10.60 27.03
CA SER A 892 28.38 10.82 26.52
C SER A 892 28.73 9.85 25.38
N ASN A 893 27.94 8.78 25.16
CA ASN A 893 28.17 7.78 24.14
C ASN A 893 26.89 7.55 23.27
N SER A 894 26.91 8.08 22.06
CA SER A 894 25.79 7.93 21.11
C SER A 894 25.79 6.59 20.34
N ASN A 895 26.78 5.70 20.60
CA ASN A 895 26.95 4.49 19.78
C ASN A 895 26.11 3.30 20.25
N GLN A 896 25.57 3.30 21.48
CA GLN A 896 24.79 2.18 22.01
C GLN A 896 23.52 1.86 21.15
N ASN A 897 22.93 2.86 20.50
CA ASN A 897 21.84 2.68 19.56
C ASN A 897 22.25 2.85 18.08
N ALA A 898 23.56 2.74 17.80
CA ALA A 898 24.06 2.82 16.44
C ALA A 898 23.49 1.69 15.56
N SER A 899 23.37 1.96 14.25
CA SER A 899 22.74 1.04 13.31
C SER A 899 23.46 -0.32 13.27
N SER A 900 22.82 -1.37 13.74
CA SER A 900 23.43 -2.69 13.87
C SER A 900 22.39 -3.81 13.87
N THR A 901 22.86 -5.05 13.95
CA THR A 901 21.98 -6.23 14.05
C THR A 901 21.18 -6.32 15.35
N LEU A 902 21.49 -5.49 16.37
CA LEU A 902 20.69 -5.38 17.60
C LEU A 902 19.22 -5.04 17.30
N PHE A 903 18.97 -4.27 16.26
CA PHE A 903 17.63 -3.79 15.90
C PHE A 903 16.93 -4.65 14.85
N LEU A 904 17.52 -5.80 14.47
CA LEU A 904 16.85 -6.78 13.64
C LEU A 904 15.86 -7.60 14.45
N VAL A 905 14.62 -7.67 13.99
CA VAL A 905 13.53 -8.44 14.59
C VAL A 905 12.94 -9.40 13.56
N LYS A 906 12.43 -10.55 13.99
CA LYS A 906 11.67 -11.44 13.12
C LYS A 906 10.43 -10.72 12.63
N SER A 907 10.20 -10.74 11.31
CA SER A 907 9.00 -10.16 10.67
C SER A 907 7.86 -11.17 10.51
N ASP A 908 7.91 -12.25 11.27
CA ASP A 908 6.84 -13.23 11.33
C ASP A 908 5.56 -12.60 11.87
N TYR A 909 4.43 -12.87 11.21
CA TYR A 909 3.13 -12.42 11.70
C TYR A 909 2.00 -13.37 11.34
N LEU A 910 0.92 -13.27 12.13
CA LEU A 910 -0.41 -13.76 11.84
C LEU A 910 -1.41 -12.63 12.09
N SER A 911 -2.28 -12.36 11.13
CA SER A 911 -3.31 -11.32 11.26
C SER A 911 -4.67 -11.79 10.78
N LEU A 912 -5.73 -11.39 11.49
CA LEU A 912 -7.13 -11.59 11.08
C LEU A 912 -7.50 -10.43 10.17
N GLN A 913 -7.58 -10.71 8.86
CA GLN A 913 -7.84 -9.70 7.83
C GLN A 913 -9.29 -9.26 7.84
N ASP A 914 -10.22 -10.22 7.89
CA ASP A 914 -11.64 -9.93 8.03
C ASP A 914 -12.38 -11.07 8.74
N LEU A 915 -13.45 -10.69 9.43
CA LEU A 915 -14.42 -11.57 10.09
C LEU A 915 -15.82 -11.02 9.79
N THR A 916 -16.67 -11.83 9.14
CA THR A 916 -18.04 -11.41 8.80
C THR A 916 -19.04 -12.44 9.25
N LEU A 917 -20.06 -11.98 9.99
CA LEU A 917 -21.25 -12.73 10.30
C LEU A 917 -22.42 -12.10 9.54
N SER A 918 -23.08 -12.87 8.69
CA SER A 918 -24.23 -12.44 7.87
C SER A 918 -25.45 -13.30 8.15
N VAL A 919 -26.60 -12.68 8.27
CA VAL A 919 -27.89 -13.33 8.47
C VAL A 919 -28.84 -12.88 7.37
N GLY A 920 -29.26 -13.81 6.51
CA GLY A 920 -30.30 -13.59 5.50
C GLY A 920 -31.69 -13.54 6.15
N ILE A 921 -32.49 -12.56 5.78
CA ILE A 921 -33.88 -12.46 6.26
C ILE A 921 -34.74 -13.43 5.45
N PRO A 922 -35.51 -14.33 6.10
CA PRO A 922 -36.35 -15.28 5.40
C PRO A 922 -37.40 -14.58 4.48
N GLN A 923 -37.61 -15.14 3.28
CA GLN A 923 -38.46 -14.60 2.23
C GLN A 923 -39.85 -14.22 2.73
N LYS A 924 -40.45 -15.02 3.60
CA LYS A 924 -41.78 -14.80 4.17
C LYS A 924 -42.00 -13.44 4.86
N PHE A 925 -40.90 -12.80 5.29
CA PHE A 925 -40.95 -11.46 5.89
C PHE A 925 -40.74 -10.34 4.87
N LEU A 926 -40.34 -10.67 3.64
CA LEU A 926 -39.94 -9.73 2.59
C LEU A 926 -40.98 -9.56 1.49
N GLU A 927 -41.80 -10.58 1.26
CA GLU A 927 -42.77 -10.67 0.11
C GLU A 927 -43.71 -9.49 0.06
N ASN A 928 -44.23 -9.05 1.19
CA ASN A 928 -45.18 -7.95 1.27
C ASN A 928 -44.58 -6.57 0.94
N TYR A 929 -43.24 -6.46 0.91
CA TYR A 929 -42.55 -5.20 0.68
C TYR A 929 -41.86 -5.12 -0.70
N GLY A 930 -42.06 -6.12 -1.56
CA GLY A 930 -41.41 -6.19 -2.87
C GLY A 930 -39.88 -6.42 -2.80
N ILE A 931 -39.39 -6.88 -1.64
CA ILE A 931 -37.98 -7.17 -1.42
C ILE A 931 -37.71 -8.64 -1.69
N ARG A 932 -36.79 -8.92 -2.64
CA ARG A 932 -36.42 -10.28 -3.00
C ARG A 932 -35.41 -10.94 -2.10
N ASP A 933 -34.49 -10.16 -1.58
CA ASP A 933 -33.43 -10.66 -0.71
C ASP A 933 -32.98 -9.53 0.23
N ALA A 934 -32.77 -9.85 1.49
CA ALA A 934 -32.27 -8.92 2.50
C ALA A 934 -31.31 -9.63 3.43
N ASN A 935 -30.17 -8.99 3.71
CA ASN A 935 -29.14 -9.49 4.60
C ASN A 935 -28.72 -8.40 5.59
N ILE A 936 -28.63 -8.79 6.85
CA ILE A 936 -27.98 -7.98 7.90
C ILE A 936 -26.64 -8.65 8.19
N TYR A 937 -25.58 -7.86 8.28
CA TYR A 937 -24.26 -8.41 8.58
C TYR A 937 -23.42 -7.50 9.45
N VAL A 938 -22.56 -8.13 10.25
CA VAL A 938 -21.50 -7.45 11.00
C VAL A 938 -20.18 -7.91 10.43
N THR A 939 -19.32 -6.94 10.13
CA THR A 939 -18.01 -7.25 9.58
C THR A 939 -16.93 -6.44 10.29
N GLY A 940 -15.82 -7.09 10.58
CA GLY A 940 -14.64 -6.49 11.16
C GLY A 940 -13.41 -6.74 10.29
N ASN A 941 -12.53 -5.75 10.16
CA ASN A 941 -11.31 -5.81 9.40
C ASN A 941 -10.09 -5.53 10.27
N ASN A 942 -8.99 -6.25 10.02
CA ASN A 942 -7.70 -6.10 10.74
C ASN A 942 -7.85 -6.12 12.26
N LEU A 943 -8.68 -7.04 12.79
CA LEU A 943 -9.07 -7.04 14.21
C LEU A 943 -7.93 -7.39 15.15
N PHE A 944 -6.94 -8.17 14.70
CA PHE A 944 -5.73 -8.41 15.48
C PHE A 944 -4.50 -8.66 14.60
N LEU A 945 -3.34 -8.43 15.20
CA LEU A 945 -2.02 -8.75 14.68
C LEU A 945 -1.19 -9.41 15.76
N LEU A 946 -0.67 -10.61 15.49
CA LEU A 946 0.39 -11.24 16.25
C LEU A 946 1.72 -10.98 15.53
N SER A 947 2.61 -10.23 16.13
CA SER A 947 3.97 -9.96 15.65
C SER A 947 4.98 -10.14 16.77
N LYS A 948 6.26 -10.22 16.44
CA LYS A 948 7.32 -10.54 17.42
C LYS A 948 7.56 -9.43 18.46
N ARG A 949 7.29 -8.18 18.10
CA ARG A 949 7.44 -7.02 18.99
C ARG A 949 6.17 -6.17 18.98
N ARG A 950 5.71 -5.77 20.15
CA ARG A 950 4.60 -4.81 20.29
C ARG A 950 4.97 -3.50 19.59
N GLY A 951 4.07 -2.95 18.80
CA GLY A 951 4.27 -1.72 18.03
C GLY A 951 4.88 -1.93 16.64
N TYR A 952 5.60 -3.03 16.41
CA TYR A 952 6.16 -3.36 15.11
C TYR A 952 5.12 -4.07 14.24
N ASP A 953 4.79 -3.47 13.09
CA ASP A 953 3.88 -4.05 12.10
C ASP A 953 4.65 -4.36 10.79
N PRO A 954 4.96 -5.64 10.52
CA PRO A 954 5.71 -6.04 9.32
C PRO A 954 4.94 -5.89 8.01
N ARG A 955 3.64 -5.61 8.05
CA ARG A 955 2.77 -5.43 6.87
C ARG A 955 2.88 -4.04 6.23
N LEU A 956 3.66 -3.13 6.82
CA LEU A 956 3.79 -1.75 6.37
C LEU A 956 4.95 -1.53 5.38
N SER A 957 5.91 -2.46 5.29
CA SER A 957 7.11 -2.29 4.47
C SER A 957 7.56 -3.59 3.81
N ILE A 958 7.78 -3.55 2.50
CA ILE A 958 8.35 -4.69 1.75
C ILE A 958 9.83 -4.88 2.05
N SER A 959 10.56 -3.78 2.30
CA SER A 959 11.98 -3.82 2.66
C SER A 959 12.23 -4.26 4.10
N GLY A 960 11.16 -4.44 4.90
CA GLY A 960 11.25 -4.83 6.30
C GLY A 960 11.74 -3.71 7.25
N VAL A 961 12.04 -2.53 6.75
CA VAL A 961 12.40 -1.38 7.60
C VAL A 961 11.12 -0.76 8.15
N SER A 962 11.04 -0.58 9.47
CA SER A 962 9.84 0.02 10.07
C SER A 962 9.70 1.48 9.67
N GLU A 963 8.48 1.86 9.26
CA GLU A 963 8.16 3.22 8.84
C GLU A 963 8.08 4.16 10.05
N THR A 964 8.94 5.17 10.09
CA THR A 964 8.99 6.14 11.20
C THR A 964 7.74 7.02 11.24
N TYR A 965 7.27 7.43 10.06
CA TYR A 965 6.12 8.30 9.86
C TYR A 965 4.85 7.54 9.45
N GLY A 966 4.94 6.20 9.39
CA GLY A 966 3.95 5.34 8.80
C GLY A 966 2.64 5.30 9.57
N TYR A 967 1.56 5.34 8.81
CA TYR A 967 0.21 5.07 9.28
C TYR A 967 0.04 3.59 9.57
N ASN A 968 -0.25 3.22 10.81
CA ASN A 968 -0.63 1.85 11.13
C ASN A 968 -1.96 1.50 10.46
N LEU A 969 -2.12 0.21 10.08
CA LEU A 969 -3.36 -0.24 9.45
C LEU A 969 -4.58 0.05 10.33
N LEU A 970 -5.70 0.37 9.68
CA LEU A 970 -6.99 0.55 10.34
C LEU A 970 -7.58 -0.79 10.76
N SER A 971 -8.08 -0.87 11.97
CA SER A 971 -9.15 -1.81 12.32
C SER A 971 -10.49 -1.13 12.15
N SER A 972 -11.48 -1.89 11.71
CA SER A 972 -12.86 -1.39 11.61
C SER A 972 -13.85 -2.47 12.02
N VAL A 973 -14.97 -2.06 12.62
CA VAL A 973 -16.13 -2.91 12.84
C VAL A 973 -17.36 -2.15 12.34
N SER A 974 -18.15 -2.79 11.47
CA SER A 974 -19.31 -2.17 10.85
C SER A 974 -20.52 -3.11 10.86
N LEU A 975 -21.69 -2.51 11.02
CA LEU A 975 -23.00 -3.13 10.77
C LEU A 975 -23.46 -2.73 9.37
N GLY A 976 -23.94 -3.68 8.60
CA GLY A 976 -24.45 -3.45 7.26
C GLY A 976 -25.82 -4.06 7.01
N LEU A 977 -26.53 -3.47 6.08
CA LEU A 977 -27.83 -3.92 5.55
C LEU A 977 -27.75 -3.91 4.03
N ASN A 978 -28.06 -5.04 3.40
CA ASN A 978 -28.17 -5.18 1.96
C ASN A 978 -29.60 -5.56 1.61
N LEU A 979 -30.23 -4.83 0.70
CA LEU A 979 -31.60 -5.04 0.21
C LEU A 979 -31.57 -5.18 -1.29
N LYS A 980 -32.33 -6.15 -1.85
CA LYS A 980 -32.51 -6.37 -3.28
C LYS A 980 -33.99 -6.41 -3.64
N PHE A 981 -34.37 -5.56 -4.58
CA PHE A 981 -35.72 -5.40 -5.08
C PHE A 981 -35.88 -6.03 -6.47
#